data_ad8196f09414906b047c92f423732c52
#
_entry.id   ad8196f09414906b047c92f423732c52
#
_cell.length_a   1.000
_cell.length_b   1.000
_cell.length_c   1.000
_cell.angle_alpha   90.00
_cell.angle_beta   90.00
_cell.angle_gamma   90.00
#
_symmetry.space_group_name_H-M   'P 1'
#
loop_
_entity.id
_entity.type
_entity.pdbx_description
1 polymer ?
#
loop_
_entity_poly.entity_id
_entity_poly.type
_entity_poly.pdbx_seq_one_letter_code
_entity_poly.pdbx_strand_id
1 'polypeptide(L)'
;MFYSPNRQVWSASLYLLLISFQVFAQPKINEDSLYIRKNYTKIERQIPMRDGVRLFTSIYIPKNISEARTYPVMLNRTPYSVAPYGEKLFKTSIGPSMNFARDGYIIAYQDVRGKYMSEGDFEAYRPFIADKKSDKDIDESSDTYDTIEWIIKNIKGNNGKVGTWGISAPGYYATMSAVESHPALKAASPQAPVTDWFMGDDRHHNGAFFLMGTFSFISSYGAPRPVPTTKGTPGFSAYGTPDSYEFYKKLGPLKNVNEKIFKGENRIWNQLMEHEVYDEFWQSRTPVPHLKNIKPAVMVVGGWFDQEDLYGPLKAYAGIEANKPKSPNLLVMGPWIHGTWSRGTGESLGNIRFGSKTSQFYQKDIELPFFNHYLKEGKHHQLPKAYIFETGANEWRKYDQWPPKNTVEKKLYFHPDGTLSFSPTMSIMQVGVKPSFHEYISDPAKPVPYTSEVRIIRGSDFMYEDQRFAASRPDVLVYESEVLTEDVTISGNVFADLFVSTTGTDADFVVKLIDVYPGDAPNDSPVNPTMKMGGFQLLVRGEVMRAKFRKSFSKPEPMVPDSIENVRFDMQDAAHRFKKGHKIMVQVQSSWFPLVDRNPQKFVNIYKASEKDFQKATHRIYTSGMNGSYVGVRVVE
;
A
#
# COMPACT_ATOMS: atom_id res chain seq x y z
N MET A 1 -20.92 63.47 -67.55
CA MET A 1 -22.33 63.95 -67.58
C MET A 1 -23.16 63.04 -66.73
N PHE A 2 -23.92 63.69 -65.91
CA PHE A 2 -24.98 63.25 -65.00
C PHE A 2 -24.64 62.68 -63.61
N TYR A 3 -24.90 63.56 -62.70
CA TYR A 3 -25.13 63.47 -61.27
C TYR A 3 -26.26 62.50 -60.89
N SER A 4 -26.12 61.82 -59.72
CA SER A 4 -27.28 61.53 -58.90
C SER A 4 -26.83 61.11 -57.48
N PRO A 5 -27.63 61.34 -56.42
CA PRO A 5 -27.13 61.74 -55.12
C PRO A 5 -27.17 60.66 -54.05
N ASN A 6 -26.40 60.93 -53.03
CA ASN A 6 -26.33 60.23 -51.74
C ASN A 6 -27.68 59.95 -51.05
N ARG A 7 -27.89 58.72 -50.59
CA ARG A 7 -28.80 58.44 -49.47
C ARG A 7 -27.97 57.79 -48.30
N GLN A 8 -27.77 58.61 -47.29
CA GLN A 8 -27.34 58.12 -46.00
C GLN A 8 -28.47 57.30 -45.34
N VAL A 9 -28.21 56.03 -45.04
CA VAL A 9 -29.07 55.19 -44.20
C VAL A 9 -28.42 55.12 -42.83
N TRP A 10 -29.07 55.73 -41.86
CA TRP A 10 -28.68 55.60 -40.42
C TRP A 10 -29.10 54.22 -39.94
N SER A 11 -28.12 53.33 -39.67
CA SER A 11 -28.36 52.08 -38.94
C SER A 11 -28.17 52.34 -37.45
N ALA A 12 -29.27 52.35 -36.71
CA ALA A 12 -29.27 52.38 -35.27
C ALA A 12 -28.81 50.99 -34.76
N SER A 13 -27.56 50.91 -34.29
CA SER A 13 -27.05 49.73 -33.61
C SER A 13 -27.59 49.66 -32.19
N LEU A 14 -28.51 48.74 -31.95
CA LEU A 14 -29.03 48.39 -30.62
C LEU A 14 -28.01 47.54 -29.90
N TYR A 15 -27.24 48.11 -28.98
CA TYR A 15 -26.38 47.37 -28.07
C TYR A 15 -27.24 46.71 -26.97
N LEU A 16 -27.51 45.41 -27.14
CA LEU A 16 -28.02 44.56 -26.06
C LEU A 16 -26.88 44.29 -25.08
N LEU A 17 -26.89 44.96 -23.91
CA LEU A 17 -26.07 44.60 -22.77
C LEU A 17 -26.56 43.26 -22.21
N LEU A 18 -25.90 42.16 -22.58
CA LEU A 18 -26.00 40.87 -21.89
C LEU A 18 -25.23 41.00 -20.54
N ILE A 19 -25.93 41.32 -19.47
CA ILE A 19 -25.43 41.17 -18.11
C ILE A 19 -25.41 39.67 -17.83
N SER A 20 -24.24 39.04 -18.02
CA SER A 20 -23.99 37.70 -17.55
C SER A 20 -23.94 37.73 -16.01
N PHE A 21 -25.03 37.32 -15.37
CA PHE A 21 -24.97 36.96 -13.94
C PHE A 21 -24.03 35.76 -13.80
N GLN A 22 -22.77 36.01 -13.48
CA GLN A 22 -21.92 34.97 -12.91
C GLN A 22 -22.53 34.58 -11.56
N VAL A 23 -23.27 33.48 -11.58
CA VAL A 23 -23.67 32.79 -10.36
C VAL A 23 -22.37 32.27 -9.77
N PHE A 24 -21.76 33.04 -8.85
CA PHE A 24 -20.73 32.52 -7.97
C PHE A 24 -21.40 31.38 -7.19
N ALA A 25 -21.08 30.14 -7.54
CA ALA A 25 -21.42 29.00 -6.71
C ALA A 25 -20.87 29.27 -5.31
N GLN A 26 -21.77 29.49 -4.34
CA GLN A 26 -21.34 29.66 -2.96
C GLN A 26 -20.50 28.42 -2.58
N PRO A 27 -19.33 28.59 -1.93
CA PRO A 27 -18.52 27.47 -1.53
C PRO A 27 -19.38 26.55 -0.66
N LYS A 28 -19.53 25.31 -1.10
CA LYS A 28 -20.33 24.29 -0.41
C LYS A 28 -19.83 24.22 1.04
N ILE A 29 -20.65 24.64 1.98
CA ILE A 29 -20.30 24.65 3.41
C ILE A 29 -19.97 23.22 3.80
N ASN A 30 -18.78 22.99 4.33
CA ASN A 30 -18.38 21.67 4.83
C ASN A 30 -19.08 21.43 6.18
N GLU A 31 -20.15 20.64 6.16
CA GLU A 31 -20.98 20.32 7.33
C GLU A 31 -20.16 19.68 8.47
N ASP A 32 -19.17 18.86 8.15
CA ASP A 32 -18.30 18.23 9.13
C ASP A 32 -17.44 19.27 9.85
N SER A 33 -16.88 20.25 9.12
CA SER A 33 -16.13 21.35 9.71
C SER A 33 -17.01 22.20 10.64
N LEU A 34 -18.25 22.48 10.26
CA LEU A 34 -19.20 23.19 11.11
C LEU A 34 -19.53 22.38 12.38
N TYR A 35 -19.79 21.07 12.23
CA TYR A 35 -20.06 20.18 13.34
C TYR A 35 -18.92 20.20 14.36
N ILE A 36 -17.66 20.06 13.89
CA ILE A 36 -16.47 20.06 14.75
C ILE A 36 -16.36 21.38 15.52
N ARG A 37 -16.43 22.53 14.85
CA ARG A 37 -16.36 23.85 15.49
C ARG A 37 -17.46 24.10 16.51
N LYS A 38 -18.66 23.59 16.23
CA LYS A 38 -19.81 23.72 17.14
C LYS A 38 -19.65 22.84 18.40
N ASN A 39 -19.18 21.60 18.23
CA ASN A 39 -19.27 20.57 19.27
C ASN A 39 -17.93 20.26 19.96
N TYR A 40 -16.79 20.73 19.44
CA TYR A 40 -15.46 20.44 19.97
C TYR A 40 -14.69 21.70 20.36
N THR A 41 -13.89 21.58 21.40
CA THR A 41 -12.77 22.49 21.71
C THR A 41 -11.49 21.83 21.27
N LYS A 42 -10.53 22.62 20.82
CA LYS A 42 -9.18 22.14 20.50
C LYS A 42 -8.19 22.73 21.48
N ILE A 43 -7.31 21.90 22.01
CA ILE A 43 -6.16 22.32 22.80
C ILE A 43 -4.88 21.73 22.19
N GLU A 44 -3.75 22.39 22.39
CA GLU A 44 -2.44 21.95 21.94
C GLU A 44 -1.49 21.85 23.12
N ARG A 45 -0.71 20.78 23.21
CA ARG A 45 0.19 20.49 24.32
C ARG A 45 1.51 19.92 23.84
N GLN A 46 2.56 20.32 24.50
CA GLN A 46 3.88 19.68 24.43
C GLN A 46 3.95 18.63 25.56
N ILE A 47 3.72 17.36 25.20
CA ILE A 47 3.70 16.26 26.17
C ILE A 47 5.12 15.80 26.42
N PRO A 48 5.62 15.84 27.68
CA PRO A 48 6.96 15.36 27.99
C PRO A 48 6.99 13.82 27.97
N MET A 49 7.98 13.28 27.28
CA MET A 49 8.35 11.87 27.32
C MET A 49 9.31 11.60 28.48
N ARG A 50 9.54 10.33 28.81
CA ARG A 50 10.41 9.91 29.93
C ARG A 50 11.83 10.43 29.86
N ASP A 51 12.37 10.63 28.66
CA ASP A 51 13.70 11.19 28.39
C ASP A 51 13.76 12.73 28.38
N GLY A 52 12.62 13.39 28.66
CA GLY A 52 12.48 14.84 28.68
C GLY A 52 12.17 15.50 27.36
N VAL A 53 12.22 14.77 26.22
CA VAL A 53 11.80 15.27 24.91
C VAL A 53 10.29 15.50 24.89
N ARG A 54 9.84 16.60 24.26
CA ARG A 54 8.42 16.98 24.24
C ARG A 54 7.80 16.72 22.87
N LEU A 55 6.66 16.00 22.85
CA LEU A 55 5.93 15.70 21.63
C LEU A 55 4.67 16.54 21.51
N PHE A 56 4.55 17.24 20.38
CA PHE A 56 3.41 18.12 20.11
C PHE A 56 2.15 17.31 19.84
N THR A 57 1.10 17.61 20.61
CA THR A 57 -0.17 16.89 20.54
C THR A 57 -1.34 17.87 20.45
N SER A 58 -2.17 17.70 19.42
CA SER A 58 -3.42 18.43 19.19
C SER A 58 -4.59 17.56 19.64
N ILE A 59 -5.40 18.04 20.61
CA ILE A 59 -6.46 17.27 21.25
C ILE A 59 -7.80 17.97 21.05
N TYR A 60 -8.75 17.27 20.44
CA TYR A 60 -10.13 17.71 20.23
C TYR A 60 -11.01 17.09 21.30
N ILE A 61 -11.66 17.91 22.13
CA ILE A 61 -12.44 17.53 23.30
C ILE A 61 -13.90 17.93 23.07
N PRO A 62 -14.87 17.01 23.22
CA PRO A 62 -16.30 17.33 23.15
C PRO A 62 -16.68 18.42 24.15
N LYS A 63 -17.39 19.48 23.73
CA LYS A 63 -17.78 20.60 24.63
C LYS A 63 -18.75 20.21 25.73
N ASN A 64 -19.49 19.13 25.56
CA ASN A 64 -20.46 18.61 26.52
C ASN A 64 -19.88 17.61 27.52
N ILE A 65 -18.55 17.54 27.62
CA ILE A 65 -17.82 16.72 28.59
C ILE A 65 -18.09 17.22 30.02
N SER A 66 -18.29 16.32 30.98
CA SER A 66 -18.50 16.60 32.39
C SER A 66 -18.08 15.40 33.23
N GLU A 67 -18.14 15.49 34.56
CA GLU A 67 -17.88 14.36 35.45
C GLU A 67 -18.90 13.20 35.24
N ALA A 68 -20.15 13.55 34.94
CA ALA A 68 -21.20 12.57 34.64
C ALA A 68 -21.19 12.09 33.17
N ARG A 69 -20.43 12.74 32.29
CA ARG A 69 -20.37 12.41 30.87
C ARG A 69 -18.95 12.36 30.37
N THR A 70 -18.35 11.19 30.47
CA THR A 70 -16.99 10.91 30.06
C THR A 70 -16.92 10.26 28.69
N TYR A 71 -15.78 10.39 28.00
CA TYR A 71 -15.57 9.88 26.66
C TYR A 71 -14.25 9.11 26.53
N PRO A 72 -14.19 8.06 25.71
CA PRO A 72 -12.94 7.40 25.38
C PRO A 72 -12.05 8.27 24.50
N VAL A 73 -10.76 7.95 24.48
CA VAL A 73 -9.76 8.64 23.69
C VAL A 73 -9.39 7.82 22.47
N MET A 74 -9.34 8.45 21.30
CA MET A 74 -8.69 7.92 20.10
C MET A 74 -7.38 8.69 19.86
N LEU A 75 -6.26 7.97 19.78
CA LEU A 75 -4.92 8.53 19.55
C LEU A 75 -4.36 8.10 18.19
N ASN A 76 -3.98 9.10 17.39
CA ASN A 76 -3.23 8.91 16.15
C ASN A 76 -1.85 9.56 16.27
N ARG A 77 -0.77 8.80 16.11
CA ARG A 77 0.58 9.31 16.01
C ARG A 77 1.01 9.33 14.55
N THR A 78 1.61 10.42 14.09
CA THR A 78 1.86 10.64 12.66
C THR A 78 3.16 11.38 12.39
N PRO A 79 3.91 11.00 11.34
CA PRO A 79 5.05 11.76 10.84
C PRO A 79 4.63 12.79 9.77
N TYR A 80 3.32 12.91 9.48
CA TYR A 80 2.78 13.67 8.34
C TYR A 80 2.14 15.01 8.72
N SER A 81 2.33 15.50 9.95
CA SER A 81 1.73 16.73 10.49
C SER A 81 0.32 16.56 11.06
N VAL A 82 0.16 17.09 12.26
CA VAL A 82 -1.16 17.20 12.92
C VAL A 82 -1.91 18.48 12.53
N ALA A 83 -1.38 19.26 11.59
CA ALA A 83 -1.98 20.53 11.16
C ALA A 83 -3.53 20.44 11.01
N PRO A 84 -4.22 21.61 11.16
CA PRO A 84 -3.70 22.96 11.33
C PRO A 84 -3.23 23.21 12.76
N TYR A 85 -2.11 23.91 12.92
CA TYR A 85 -1.56 24.33 14.21
C TYR A 85 -2.25 25.61 14.72
N GLY A 86 -2.47 25.68 16.04
CA GLY A 86 -3.18 26.76 16.72
C GLY A 86 -4.56 26.33 17.21
N GLU A 87 -4.86 26.59 18.49
CA GLU A 87 -6.08 26.10 19.16
C GLU A 87 -7.40 26.62 18.53
N LYS A 88 -7.33 27.71 17.76
CA LYS A 88 -8.49 28.28 17.03
C LYS A 88 -8.67 27.70 15.61
N LEU A 89 -7.71 26.92 15.11
CA LEU A 89 -7.73 26.33 13.77
C LEU A 89 -8.08 24.85 13.86
N PHE A 90 -9.14 24.44 13.16
CA PHE A 90 -9.70 23.10 13.26
C PHE A 90 -9.49 22.31 11.95
N LYS A 91 -9.28 21.02 12.06
CA LYS A 91 -9.39 20.10 10.92
C LYS A 91 -10.82 20.11 10.36
N THR A 92 -10.96 19.77 9.09
CA THR A 92 -12.26 19.63 8.42
C THR A 92 -12.94 18.28 8.70
N SER A 93 -12.18 17.30 9.21
CA SER A 93 -12.64 15.99 9.67
C SER A 93 -11.73 15.51 10.80
N ILE A 94 -12.26 14.79 11.79
CA ILE A 94 -11.50 14.27 12.93
C ILE A 94 -11.87 12.81 13.24
N GLY A 95 -10.92 12.07 13.82
CA GLY A 95 -11.03 10.65 14.13
C GLY A 95 -10.73 9.76 12.92
N PRO A 96 -10.90 8.45 13.04
CA PRO A 96 -10.83 7.52 11.90
C PRO A 96 -11.86 7.87 10.82
N SER A 97 -13.04 8.28 11.25
CA SER A 97 -14.10 8.89 10.44
C SER A 97 -14.93 9.86 11.30
N MET A 98 -15.76 10.70 10.66
CA MET A 98 -16.66 11.61 11.37
C MET A 98 -17.73 10.88 12.23
N ASN A 99 -17.92 9.58 12.02
CA ASN A 99 -18.77 8.76 12.87
C ASN A 99 -18.28 8.79 14.33
N PHE A 100 -16.97 8.74 14.57
CA PHE A 100 -16.37 8.83 15.91
C PHE A 100 -16.64 10.18 16.56
N ALA A 101 -16.48 11.27 15.81
CA ALA A 101 -16.77 12.60 16.34
C ALA A 101 -18.25 12.75 16.73
N ARG A 102 -19.17 12.23 15.91
CA ARG A 102 -20.62 12.30 16.20
C ARG A 102 -21.04 11.37 17.32
N ASP A 103 -20.34 10.27 17.49
CA ASP A 103 -20.60 9.29 18.55
C ASP A 103 -19.94 9.65 19.89
N GLY A 104 -19.17 10.74 19.94
CA GLY A 104 -18.54 11.28 21.15
C GLY A 104 -17.27 10.53 21.54
N TYR A 105 -16.15 11.06 21.07
CA TYR A 105 -14.79 10.64 21.39
C TYR A 105 -13.90 11.85 21.61
N ILE A 106 -12.94 11.78 22.50
CA ILE A 106 -11.79 12.68 22.54
C ILE A 106 -10.82 12.22 21.46
N ILE A 107 -10.42 13.11 20.55
CA ILE A 107 -9.53 12.74 19.44
C ILE A 107 -8.19 13.45 19.60
N ALA A 108 -7.12 12.70 19.72
CA ALA A 108 -5.75 13.20 19.86
C ALA A 108 -4.91 12.85 18.64
N TYR A 109 -4.18 13.84 18.13
CA TYR A 109 -3.19 13.67 17.07
C TYR A 109 -1.84 14.14 17.59
N GLN A 110 -0.79 13.34 17.42
CA GLN A 110 0.56 13.66 17.85
C GLN A 110 1.54 13.63 16.69
N ASP A 111 2.29 14.74 16.51
CA ASP A 111 3.50 14.70 15.69
C ASP A 111 4.52 13.76 16.37
N VAL A 112 5.02 12.77 15.65
CA VAL A 112 6.02 11.85 16.21
C VAL A 112 7.35 12.57 16.46
N ARG A 113 8.18 11.98 17.28
CA ARG A 113 9.52 12.48 17.65
C ARG A 113 10.31 12.91 16.40
N GLY A 114 10.87 14.13 16.44
CA GLY A 114 11.68 14.67 15.36
C GLY A 114 10.89 15.10 14.12
N LYS A 115 9.56 15.13 14.16
CA LYS A 115 8.72 15.63 13.06
C LYS A 115 7.93 16.86 13.49
N TYR A 116 7.75 17.78 12.56
CA TYR A 116 6.97 19.02 12.67
C TYR A 116 7.22 19.76 14.00
N MET A 117 6.24 19.88 14.88
CA MET A 117 6.33 20.63 16.12
C MET A 117 6.83 19.82 17.32
N SER A 118 7.09 18.54 17.15
CA SER A 118 7.72 17.70 18.17
C SER A 118 9.24 17.87 18.20
N GLU A 119 9.81 17.76 19.39
CA GLU A 119 11.25 17.80 19.63
C GLU A 119 11.91 16.45 19.32
N GLY A 120 13.24 16.39 19.47
CA GLY A 120 14.06 15.20 19.29
C GLY A 120 14.41 14.90 17.83
N ASP A 121 15.06 13.76 17.63
CA ASP A 121 15.52 13.31 16.32
C ASP A 121 14.58 12.27 15.71
N PHE A 122 14.25 12.48 14.45
CA PHE A 122 13.44 11.53 13.70
C PHE A 122 14.28 10.33 13.24
N GLU A 123 13.77 9.15 13.51
CA GLU A 123 14.25 7.92 12.93
C GLU A 123 13.06 7.15 12.35
N ALA A 124 13.14 6.81 11.06
CA ALA A 124 12.08 6.07 10.39
C ALA A 124 12.01 4.63 10.94
N TYR A 125 10.83 4.24 11.45
CA TYR A 125 10.60 2.92 12.03
C TYR A 125 11.69 2.55 13.05
N ARG A 126 11.83 3.42 14.06
CA ARG A 126 12.82 3.25 15.14
C ARG A 126 12.79 1.83 15.70
N PRO A 127 13.95 1.15 15.80
CA PRO A 127 14.04 -0.20 16.35
C PRO A 127 13.41 -0.30 17.74
N PHE A 128 12.70 -1.39 17.97
CA PHE A 128 12.14 -1.70 19.29
C PHE A 128 13.23 -2.16 20.25
N ILE A 129 13.21 -1.65 21.47
CA ILE A 129 14.13 -2.02 22.55
C ILE A 129 13.39 -2.92 23.53
N ALA A 130 13.65 -4.23 23.46
CA ALA A 130 12.94 -5.20 24.29
C ALA A 130 13.30 -5.12 25.79
N ASP A 131 14.51 -4.70 26.11
CA ASP A 131 15.05 -4.65 27.48
C ASP A 131 15.57 -3.24 27.78
N LYS A 132 14.61 -2.32 28.04
CA LYS A 132 14.90 -0.95 28.40
C LYS A 132 15.52 -0.86 29.79
N LYS A 133 16.72 -0.30 29.91
CA LYS A 133 17.48 -0.18 31.16
C LYS A 133 17.34 1.20 31.80
N SER A 134 16.93 2.21 31.05
CA SER A 134 16.85 3.59 31.50
C SER A 134 15.77 4.36 30.75
N ASP A 135 15.44 5.54 31.23
CA ASP A 135 14.53 6.49 30.54
C ASP A 135 15.08 7.01 29.20
N LYS A 136 16.36 6.74 28.90
CA LYS A 136 16.96 7.06 27.60
C LYS A 136 16.71 6.00 26.54
N ASP A 137 16.29 4.82 26.93
CA ASP A 137 15.97 3.70 26.02
C ASP A 137 14.54 3.89 25.48
N ILE A 138 14.43 4.73 24.45
CA ILE A 138 13.15 5.15 23.88
C ILE A 138 12.92 4.52 22.51
N ASP A 139 11.67 4.16 22.29
CA ASP A 139 11.14 3.69 21.00
C ASP A 139 9.68 4.15 20.82
N GLU A 140 9.02 3.71 19.76
CA GLU A 140 7.66 4.13 19.47
C GLU A 140 6.62 3.59 20.47
N SER A 141 6.89 2.43 21.10
CA SER A 141 6.04 1.89 22.17
C SER A 141 6.12 2.76 23.42
N SER A 142 7.35 3.15 23.85
CA SER A 142 7.57 3.99 25.02
C SER A 142 6.99 5.40 24.85
N ASP A 143 7.18 6.03 23.66
CA ASP A 143 6.59 7.33 23.37
C ASP A 143 5.05 7.28 23.39
N THR A 144 4.46 6.19 22.90
CA THR A 144 3.02 5.98 22.94
C THR A 144 2.52 5.76 24.37
N TYR A 145 3.26 4.98 25.15
CA TYR A 145 2.94 4.74 26.57
C TYR A 145 2.90 6.04 27.36
N ASP A 146 3.95 6.86 27.27
CA ASP A 146 4.05 8.14 27.97
C ASP A 146 2.97 9.14 27.54
N THR A 147 2.65 9.14 26.25
CA THR A 147 1.56 9.97 25.70
C THR A 147 0.21 9.58 26.27
N ILE A 148 -0.11 8.28 26.33
CA ILE A 148 -1.37 7.77 26.88
C ILE A 148 -1.45 8.09 28.38
N GLU A 149 -0.38 7.82 29.13
CA GLU A 149 -0.31 8.12 30.57
C GLU A 149 -0.58 9.61 30.84
N TRP A 150 0.06 10.49 30.07
CA TRP A 150 -0.18 11.93 30.19
C TRP A 150 -1.63 12.32 29.88
N ILE A 151 -2.22 11.80 28.79
CA ILE A 151 -3.60 12.10 28.38
C ILE A 151 -4.58 11.68 29.47
N ILE A 152 -4.45 10.45 29.99
CA ILE A 152 -5.35 9.93 31.03
C ILE A 152 -5.29 10.78 32.31
N LYS A 153 -4.11 11.23 32.70
CA LYS A 153 -3.92 12.06 33.91
C LYS A 153 -4.39 13.51 33.74
N ASN A 154 -4.23 14.09 32.56
CA ASN A 154 -4.35 15.54 32.39
C ASN A 154 -5.61 15.99 31.63
N ILE A 155 -6.27 15.13 30.86
CA ILE A 155 -7.49 15.47 30.13
C ILE A 155 -8.69 15.05 30.97
N LYS A 156 -9.36 16.02 31.60
CA LYS A 156 -10.54 15.76 32.41
C LYS A 156 -11.68 15.17 31.55
N GLY A 157 -12.49 14.29 32.14
CA GLY A 157 -13.64 13.67 31.49
C GLY A 157 -13.31 12.59 30.46
N ASN A 158 -12.05 12.11 30.40
CA ASN A 158 -11.77 10.85 29.75
C ASN A 158 -12.32 9.68 30.61
N ASN A 159 -12.70 8.58 29.99
CA ASN A 159 -13.23 7.40 30.69
C ASN A 159 -12.16 6.36 31.06
N GLY A 160 -10.87 6.70 30.95
CA GLY A 160 -9.75 5.79 31.23
C GLY A 160 -9.47 4.75 30.13
N LYS A 161 -10.15 4.79 28.99
CA LYS A 161 -9.97 3.86 27.87
C LYS A 161 -9.47 4.57 26.63
N VAL A 162 -8.44 4.00 25.99
CA VAL A 162 -7.78 4.55 24.80
C VAL A 162 -7.84 3.53 23.66
N GLY A 163 -8.08 4.04 22.45
CA GLY A 163 -7.88 3.34 21.20
C GLY A 163 -6.78 4.02 20.38
N THR A 164 -6.02 3.25 19.62
CA THR A 164 -5.05 3.77 18.63
C THR A 164 -5.45 3.36 17.23
N TRP A 165 -5.17 4.22 16.26
CA TRP A 165 -5.37 3.89 14.84
C TRP A 165 -4.37 4.64 13.96
N GLY A 166 -4.17 4.16 12.76
CA GLY A 166 -3.38 4.85 11.76
C GLY A 166 -3.22 4.06 10.49
N ILE A 167 -3.00 4.75 9.39
CA ILE A 167 -2.84 4.18 8.05
C ILE A 167 -1.38 4.38 7.62
N SER A 168 -0.71 3.35 7.05
CA SER A 168 0.67 3.45 6.55
C SER A 168 1.68 3.60 7.72
N ALA A 169 2.58 4.58 7.70
CA ALA A 169 3.45 4.85 8.84
C ALA A 169 2.66 5.09 10.16
N PRO A 170 1.55 5.84 10.21
CA PRO A 170 0.65 5.83 11.38
C PRO A 170 0.12 4.45 11.76
N GLY A 171 -0.04 3.53 10.81
CA GLY A 171 -0.36 2.11 11.04
C GLY A 171 0.77 1.37 11.77
N TYR A 172 2.02 1.63 11.40
CA TYR A 172 3.18 1.15 12.16
C TYR A 172 3.15 1.64 13.61
N TYR A 173 2.89 2.94 13.87
CA TYR A 173 2.79 3.45 15.23
C TYR A 173 1.62 2.83 16.01
N ALA A 174 0.50 2.55 15.34
CA ALA A 174 -0.61 1.83 15.95
C ALA A 174 -0.23 0.37 16.27
N THR A 175 0.57 -0.30 15.43
CA THR A 175 1.15 -1.62 15.71
C THR A 175 2.05 -1.56 16.96
N MET A 176 2.99 -0.62 16.99
CA MET A 176 3.94 -0.46 18.09
C MET A 176 3.25 -0.07 19.41
N SER A 177 2.10 0.60 19.36
CA SER A 177 1.30 0.89 20.55
C SER A 177 0.79 -0.36 21.26
N ALA A 178 0.57 -1.45 20.51
CA ALA A 178 0.11 -2.73 21.05
C ALA A 178 1.26 -3.56 21.64
N VAL A 179 2.51 -3.30 21.24
CA VAL A 179 3.73 -3.87 21.85
C VAL A 179 4.03 -3.09 23.14
N GLU A 180 4.20 -3.76 24.27
CA GLU A 180 4.36 -3.12 25.61
C GLU A 180 3.24 -2.09 25.91
N SER A 181 2.01 -2.44 25.60
CA SER A 181 0.89 -1.53 25.65
C SER A 181 0.58 -0.97 27.05
N HIS A 182 0.24 0.32 27.10
CA HIS A 182 -0.29 0.97 28.30
C HIS A 182 -1.58 0.28 28.79
N PRO A 183 -1.83 0.13 30.11
CA PRO A 183 -3.05 -0.54 30.63
C PRO A 183 -4.37 0.09 30.16
N ALA A 184 -4.39 1.39 29.89
CA ALA A 184 -5.57 2.09 29.34
C ALA A 184 -5.81 1.80 27.86
N LEU A 185 -4.82 1.29 27.10
CA LEU A 185 -5.00 0.92 25.69
C LEU A 185 -5.83 -0.37 25.61
N LYS A 186 -7.06 -0.27 25.12
CA LYS A 186 -8.01 -1.38 25.03
C LYS A 186 -8.20 -1.89 23.61
N ALA A 187 -7.96 -1.04 22.61
CA ALA A 187 -8.12 -1.39 21.21
C ALA A 187 -7.05 -0.70 20.34
N ALA A 188 -6.56 -1.38 19.31
CA ALA A 188 -5.65 -0.82 18.32
C ALA A 188 -6.10 -1.23 16.92
N SER A 189 -6.03 -0.30 15.96
CA SER A 189 -6.29 -0.61 14.55
C SER A 189 -5.11 -0.18 13.68
N PRO A 190 -4.10 -1.04 13.52
CA PRO A 190 -3.10 -0.91 12.47
C PRO A 190 -3.76 -1.06 11.09
N GLN A 191 -3.68 -0.04 10.25
CA GLN A 191 -4.30 -0.02 8.93
C GLN A 191 -3.23 0.17 7.87
N ALA A 192 -3.11 -0.76 6.93
CA ALA A 192 -1.96 -0.87 6.02
C ALA A 192 -0.66 -0.53 6.77
N PRO A 193 -0.37 -1.20 7.91
CA PRO A 193 0.82 -0.88 8.69
C PRO A 193 2.06 -1.29 7.91
N VAL A 194 3.06 -0.43 7.86
CA VAL A 194 4.39 -0.85 7.41
C VAL A 194 4.96 -1.85 8.40
N THR A 195 5.37 -3.01 7.93
CA THR A 195 5.98 -4.05 8.77
C THR A 195 7.40 -4.41 8.34
N ASP A 196 7.69 -4.39 7.04
CA ASP A 196 9.04 -4.70 6.55
C ASP A 196 9.33 -4.00 5.23
N TRP A 197 10.21 -3.02 5.27
CA TRP A 197 10.61 -2.21 4.13
C TRP A 197 11.49 -2.94 3.10
N PHE A 198 11.98 -4.12 3.42
CA PHE A 198 12.81 -4.91 2.51
C PHE A 198 12.04 -6.07 1.85
N MET A 199 11.05 -6.60 2.56
CA MET A 199 10.38 -7.82 2.12
C MET A 199 9.14 -7.56 1.26
N GLY A 200 8.36 -6.49 1.54
CA GLY A 200 7.12 -6.33 0.79
C GLY A 200 6.32 -5.05 1.06
N ASP A 201 6.84 -4.12 1.88
CA ASP A 201 6.22 -2.81 2.09
C ASP A 201 7.04 -1.71 1.44
N ASP A 202 6.40 -0.74 0.81
CA ASP A 202 6.92 0.56 0.36
C ASP A 202 8.21 0.56 -0.48
N ARG A 203 9.33 -0.02 0.02
CA ARG A 203 10.68 0.28 -0.50
C ARG A 203 11.27 -0.84 -1.33
N HIS A 204 11.06 -2.07 -0.92
CA HIS A 204 11.48 -3.26 -1.68
C HIS A 204 10.42 -4.33 -1.61
N HIS A 205 10.30 -5.12 -2.65
CA HIS A 205 9.59 -6.37 -2.65
C HIS A 205 10.54 -7.47 -3.09
N ASN A 206 10.71 -8.48 -2.23
CA ASN A 206 11.60 -9.61 -2.47
C ASN A 206 13.00 -9.17 -2.98
N GLY A 207 13.56 -8.10 -2.39
CA GLY A 207 14.87 -7.53 -2.70
C GLY A 207 14.94 -6.64 -3.95
N ALA A 208 13.86 -6.46 -4.71
CA ALA A 208 13.78 -5.50 -5.83
C ALA A 208 13.36 -4.13 -5.29
N PHE A 209 14.06 -3.06 -5.71
CA PHE A 209 13.87 -1.71 -5.19
C PHE A 209 12.71 -0.98 -5.87
N PHE A 210 11.73 -0.51 -5.11
CA PHE A 210 10.58 0.25 -5.59
C PHE A 210 10.95 1.73 -5.78
N LEU A 211 11.57 2.02 -6.91
CA LEU A 211 12.25 3.28 -7.20
C LEU A 211 11.34 4.50 -7.15
N MET A 212 10.27 4.50 -7.94
CA MET A 212 9.46 5.69 -8.17
C MET A 212 8.77 6.18 -6.89
N GLY A 213 8.16 5.25 -6.14
CA GLY A 213 7.51 5.53 -4.86
C GLY A 213 8.51 6.01 -3.81
N THR A 214 9.62 5.31 -3.68
CA THR A 214 10.69 5.62 -2.73
C THR A 214 11.30 6.99 -2.99
N PHE A 215 11.70 7.28 -4.24
CA PHE A 215 12.29 8.56 -4.59
C PHE A 215 11.37 9.74 -4.28
N SER A 216 10.12 9.69 -4.76
CA SER A 216 9.18 10.80 -4.58
C SER A 216 8.85 11.04 -3.11
N PHE A 217 8.61 9.98 -2.34
CA PHE A 217 8.28 10.07 -0.92
C PHE A 217 9.48 10.55 -0.08
N ILE A 218 10.64 9.93 -0.24
CA ILE A 218 11.82 10.24 0.56
C ILE A 218 12.35 11.65 0.27
N SER A 219 12.11 12.20 -0.91
CA SER A 219 12.54 13.56 -1.26
C SER A 219 12.06 14.64 -0.27
N SER A 220 10.86 14.47 0.32
CA SER A 220 10.35 15.33 1.39
C SER A 220 10.47 14.70 2.77
N TYR A 221 10.21 13.41 2.89
CA TYR A 221 10.15 12.70 4.16
C TYR A 221 11.51 12.59 4.87
N GLY A 222 12.58 12.39 4.10
CA GLY A 222 13.96 12.30 4.58
C GLY A 222 14.73 13.64 4.60
N ALA A 223 14.06 14.74 4.26
CA ALA A 223 14.70 16.05 4.23
C ALA A 223 15.08 16.53 5.65
N PRO A 224 16.18 17.28 5.80
CA PRO A 224 16.62 17.83 7.08
C PRO A 224 15.55 18.71 7.75
N ARG A 225 15.41 18.56 9.08
CA ARG A 225 14.58 19.42 9.93
C ARG A 225 15.35 19.83 11.19
N PRO A 226 16.09 20.91 11.16
CA PRO A 226 16.99 21.29 12.24
C PRO A 226 16.26 21.77 13.52
N VAL A 227 15.01 22.26 13.40
CA VAL A 227 14.20 22.77 14.53
C VAL A 227 12.72 22.43 14.31
N PRO A 228 11.90 22.41 15.41
CA PRO A 228 10.44 22.29 15.28
C PRO A 228 9.85 23.35 14.35
N THR A 229 8.94 22.93 13.48
CA THR A 229 8.33 23.80 12.46
C THR A 229 6.91 23.34 12.10
N THR A 230 6.05 24.28 11.77
CA THR A 230 4.71 24.00 11.21
C THR A 230 4.73 23.76 9.70
N LYS A 231 5.86 24.01 9.03
CA LYS A 231 5.99 23.89 7.58
C LYS A 231 6.57 22.55 7.20
N GLY A 232 5.93 21.87 6.23
CA GLY A 232 6.49 20.68 5.59
C GLY A 232 7.59 21.05 4.60
N THR A 233 8.53 20.15 4.38
CA THR A 233 9.53 20.28 3.33
C THR A 233 8.89 19.84 1.99
N PRO A 234 8.96 20.68 0.95
CA PRO A 234 8.51 20.28 -0.38
C PRO A 234 9.28 19.06 -0.90
N GLY A 235 8.58 18.16 -1.58
CA GLY A 235 9.22 17.08 -2.31
C GLY A 235 9.90 17.57 -3.61
N PHE A 236 10.65 16.68 -4.24
CA PHE A 236 11.26 16.97 -5.53
C PHE A 236 10.19 17.25 -6.60
N SER A 237 10.36 18.31 -7.37
CA SER A 237 9.40 18.75 -8.40
C SER A 237 10.05 19.06 -9.78
N ALA A 238 11.38 19.09 -9.85
CA ALA A 238 12.12 19.49 -11.06
C ALA A 238 12.33 18.32 -12.03
N TYR A 239 11.28 17.60 -12.37
CA TYR A 239 11.36 16.43 -13.26
C TYR A 239 11.68 16.80 -14.72
N GLY A 240 11.27 17.96 -15.20
CA GLY A 240 11.53 18.45 -16.56
C GLY A 240 10.76 17.71 -17.67
N THR A 241 9.91 16.77 -17.34
CA THR A 241 9.03 16.00 -18.23
C THR A 241 7.79 15.55 -17.48
N PRO A 242 6.63 15.34 -18.12
CA PRO A 242 5.46 14.72 -17.49
C PRO A 242 5.56 13.19 -17.42
N ASP A 243 6.59 12.59 -18.04
CA ASP A 243 6.76 11.15 -18.17
C ASP A 243 7.83 10.61 -17.20
N SER A 244 7.42 9.85 -16.22
CA SER A 244 8.30 9.21 -15.26
C SER A 244 9.22 8.17 -15.91
N TYR A 245 8.74 7.44 -16.92
CA TYR A 245 9.56 6.46 -17.63
C TYR A 245 10.79 7.13 -18.25
N GLU A 246 10.60 8.22 -18.98
CA GLU A 246 11.70 8.98 -19.58
C GLU A 246 12.58 9.66 -18.52
N PHE A 247 11.98 10.20 -17.45
CA PHE A 247 12.76 10.81 -16.36
C PHE A 247 13.71 9.82 -15.71
N TYR A 248 13.22 8.68 -15.23
CA TYR A 248 14.06 7.72 -14.51
C TYR A 248 15.04 6.99 -15.44
N LYS A 249 14.65 6.76 -16.71
CA LYS A 249 15.57 6.23 -17.71
C LYS A 249 16.76 7.18 -17.96
N LYS A 250 16.51 8.49 -18.10
CA LYS A 250 17.52 9.53 -18.27
C LYS A 250 18.34 9.75 -17.00
N LEU A 251 17.75 9.61 -15.83
CA LEU A 251 18.46 9.69 -14.54
C LEU A 251 19.56 8.61 -14.47
N GLY A 252 19.27 7.40 -14.97
CA GLY A 252 20.20 6.29 -15.03
C GLY A 252 20.31 5.50 -13.73
N PRO A 253 21.49 4.98 -13.37
CA PRO A 253 21.71 4.18 -12.16
C PRO A 253 21.33 4.90 -10.87
N LEU A 254 20.93 4.13 -9.83
CA LEU A 254 20.41 4.67 -8.55
C LEU A 254 21.39 5.64 -7.86
N LYS A 255 22.70 5.41 -7.95
CA LYS A 255 23.70 6.34 -7.38
C LYS A 255 23.57 7.77 -7.89
N ASN A 256 23.05 7.95 -9.12
CA ASN A 256 22.86 9.25 -9.73
C ASN A 256 21.83 10.11 -8.99
N VAL A 257 20.96 9.53 -8.18
CA VAL A 257 20.02 10.27 -7.32
C VAL A 257 20.78 11.15 -6.33
N ASN A 258 21.77 10.59 -5.62
CA ASN A 258 22.62 11.38 -4.74
C ASN A 258 23.53 12.33 -5.53
N GLU A 259 24.16 11.85 -6.60
CA GLU A 259 25.11 12.67 -7.37
C GLU A 259 24.45 13.90 -8.01
N LYS A 260 23.21 13.76 -8.52
CA LYS A 260 22.53 14.81 -9.29
C LYS A 260 21.47 15.58 -8.51
N ILE A 261 20.76 14.93 -7.56
CA ILE A 261 19.55 15.47 -6.94
C ILE A 261 19.72 15.72 -5.44
N PHE A 262 19.93 14.68 -4.63
CA PHE A 262 19.96 14.81 -3.16
C PHE A 262 21.28 15.29 -2.59
N LYS A 263 22.38 15.23 -3.37
CA LYS A 263 23.72 15.72 -2.99
C LYS A 263 24.23 15.15 -1.66
N GLY A 264 23.75 13.97 -1.26
CA GLY A 264 24.09 13.35 0.03
C GLY A 264 23.37 13.93 1.24
N GLU A 265 22.48 14.90 1.06
CA GLU A 265 21.79 15.59 2.19
C GLU A 265 20.59 14.82 2.75
N ASN A 266 20.02 13.88 2.00
CA ASN A 266 18.87 13.10 2.45
C ASN A 266 19.32 11.89 3.25
N ARG A 267 19.22 11.99 4.58
CA ARG A 267 19.67 10.94 5.51
C ARG A 267 19.02 9.59 5.25
N ILE A 268 17.69 9.54 5.03
CA ILE A 268 16.99 8.27 4.85
C ILE A 268 17.39 7.63 3.55
N TRP A 269 17.50 8.38 2.45
CA TRP A 269 17.99 7.85 1.19
C TRP A 269 19.39 7.24 1.34
N ASN A 270 20.30 7.95 2.02
CA ASN A 270 21.66 7.44 2.25
C ASN A 270 21.64 6.11 3.02
N GLN A 271 20.85 6.02 4.10
CA GLN A 271 20.69 4.79 4.85
C GLN A 271 20.17 3.63 3.97
N LEU A 272 19.15 3.88 3.13
CA LEU A 272 18.65 2.84 2.20
C LEU A 272 19.76 2.36 1.24
N MET A 273 20.58 3.27 0.72
CA MET A 273 21.63 2.95 -0.25
C MET A 273 22.87 2.26 0.38
N GLU A 274 23.03 2.30 1.70
CA GLU A 274 24.07 1.61 2.44
C GLU A 274 23.76 0.14 2.71
N HIS A 275 22.46 -0.24 2.71
CA HIS A 275 21.96 -1.55 3.13
C HIS A 275 21.32 -2.32 1.97
N GLU A 276 22.16 -2.92 1.09
CA GLU A 276 21.72 -3.67 -0.09
C GLU A 276 21.05 -5.02 0.25
N VAL A 277 21.43 -5.62 1.38
CA VAL A 277 20.97 -6.94 1.80
C VAL A 277 20.11 -6.83 3.04
N TYR A 278 19.32 -7.87 3.33
CA TYR A 278 18.48 -7.93 4.52
C TYR A 278 19.33 -8.16 5.77
N ASP A 279 19.98 -7.09 6.22
CA ASP A 279 20.85 -7.04 7.38
C ASP A 279 20.12 -6.54 8.65
N GLU A 280 20.89 -6.29 9.71
CA GLU A 280 20.38 -5.80 11.00
C GLU A 280 19.62 -4.47 10.86
N PHE A 281 20.00 -3.60 9.93
CA PHE A 281 19.31 -2.33 9.69
C PHE A 281 17.83 -2.56 9.36
N TRP A 282 17.51 -3.52 8.47
CA TRP A 282 16.14 -3.86 8.11
C TRP A 282 15.46 -4.68 9.20
N GLN A 283 16.14 -5.71 9.70
CA GLN A 283 15.59 -6.67 10.65
C GLN A 283 15.18 -6.02 11.96
N SER A 284 15.94 -5.04 12.46
CA SER A 284 15.62 -4.34 13.71
C SER A 284 14.40 -3.42 13.60
N ARG A 285 14.00 -3.04 12.38
CA ARG A 285 12.88 -2.12 12.11
C ARG A 285 11.53 -2.81 11.90
N THR A 286 11.52 -4.13 11.76
CA THR A 286 10.26 -4.88 11.64
C THR A 286 9.59 -5.09 12.99
N PRO A 287 8.30 -4.77 13.18
CA PRO A 287 7.58 -5.04 14.41
C PRO A 287 7.20 -6.52 14.58
N VAL A 288 7.18 -7.31 13.50
CA VAL A 288 6.61 -8.66 13.49
C VAL A 288 7.20 -9.59 14.57
N PRO A 289 8.53 -9.65 14.81
CA PRO A 289 9.11 -10.47 15.87
C PRO A 289 8.68 -10.07 17.30
N HIS A 290 8.18 -8.85 17.45
CA HIS A 290 7.79 -8.26 18.74
C HIS A 290 6.29 -8.33 19.03
N LEU A 291 5.47 -8.87 18.11
CA LEU A 291 4.03 -9.05 18.27
C LEU A 291 3.66 -10.17 19.23
N LYS A 292 4.29 -10.18 20.41
CA LYS A 292 4.12 -11.16 21.47
C LYS A 292 3.36 -10.52 22.63
N ASN A 293 2.52 -11.31 23.31
CA ASN A 293 1.79 -10.87 24.51
C ASN A 293 0.93 -9.61 24.27
N ILE A 294 0.35 -9.48 23.10
CA ILE A 294 -0.55 -8.38 22.75
C ILE A 294 -1.77 -8.41 23.68
N LYS A 295 -1.98 -7.30 24.39
CA LYS A 295 -3.05 -7.18 25.40
C LYS A 295 -4.31 -6.49 24.87
N PRO A 296 -4.23 -5.39 24.07
CA PRO A 296 -5.43 -4.77 23.49
C PRO A 296 -6.05 -5.68 22.43
N ALA A 297 -7.34 -5.50 22.16
CA ALA A 297 -7.96 -6.03 20.97
C ALA A 297 -7.34 -5.35 19.73
N VAL A 298 -7.05 -6.13 18.69
CA VAL A 298 -6.44 -5.60 17.47
C VAL A 298 -7.36 -5.84 16.27
N MET A 299 -7.53 -4.81 15.43
CA MET A 299 -8.18 -4.91 14.14
C MET A 299 -7.22 -4.42 13.06
N VAL A 300 -6.62 -5.36 12.37
CA VAL A 300 -5.70 -5.08 11.24
C VAL A 300 -6.52 -4.87 9.97
N VAL A 301 -6.24 -3.80 9.24
CA VAL A 301 -6.99 -3.44 8.04
C VAL A 301 -6.07 -3.28 6.84
N GLY A 302 -6.50 -3.74 5.66
CA GLY A 302 -5.77 -3.56 4.42
C GLY A 302 -6.66 -3.54 3.18
N GLY A 303 -6.07 -3.23 2.04
CA GLY A 303 -6.72 -3.20 0.75
C GLY A 303 -6.11 -4.20 -0.23
N TRP A 304 -6.93 -4.94 -0.98
CA TRP A 304 -6.44 -5.90 -1.97
C TRP A 304 -5.69 -5.25 -3.13
N PHE A 305 -5.94 -3.98 -3.41
CA PHE A 305 -5.28 -3.20 -4.45
C PHE A 305 -4.32 -2.15 -3.85
N ASP A 306 -3.87 -2.37 -2.61
CA ASP A 306 -2.90 -1.47 -1.97
C ASP A 306 -1.56 -1.56 -2.70
N GLN A 307 -1.13 -0.44 -3.26
CA GLN A 307 0.08 -0.31 -4.05
C GLN A 307 1.33 0.01 -3.21
N GLU A 308 1.18 0.07 -1.88
CA GLU A 308 2.24 0.43 -0.93
C GLU A 308 2.46 -0.67 0.12
N ASP A 309 1.43 -0.95 0.92
CA ASP A 309 1.55 -1.75 2.13
C ASP A 309 0.49 -2.87 2.17
N LEU A 310 0.45 -3.76 1.17
CA LEU A 310 -0.38 -4.97 1.21
C LEU A 310 0.26 -6.05 2.10
N TYR A 311 1.58 -6.14 2.10
CA TYR A 311 2.34 -7.10 2.91
C TYR A 311 2.10 -6.88 4.42
N GLY A 312 2.12 -5.62 4.84
CA GLY A 312 2.05 -5.23 6.24
C GLY A 312 0.85 -5.76 7.01
N PRO A 313 -0.40 -5.53 6.59
CA PRO A 313 -1.58 -6.04 7.31
C PRO A 313 -1.61 -7.57 7.37
N LEU A 314 -1.21 -8.28 6.31
CA LEU A 314 -1.17 -9.74 6.29
C LEU A 314 -0.15 -10.28 7.29
N LYS A 315 1.06 -9.70 7.34
CA LYS A 315 2.13 -10.14 8.25
C LYS A 315 1.87 -9.71 9.70
N ALA A 316 1.30 -8.53 9.94
CA ALA A 316 0.90 -8.10 11.27
C ALA A 316 -0.16 -9.04 11.87
N TYR A 317 -1.23 -9.33 11.11
CA TYR A 317 -2.27 -10.27 11.53
C TYR A 317 -1.69 -11.66 11.82
N ALA A 318 -0.96 -12.23 10.86
CA ALA A 318 -0.36 -13.56 11.01
C ALA A 318 0.66 -13.63 12.18
N GLY A 319 1.47 -12.58 12.38
CA GLY A 319 2.43 -12.48 13.46
C GLY A 319 1.77 -12.48 14.83
N ILE A 320 0.62 -11.80 14.98
CA ILE A 320 -0.17 -11.84 16.21
C ILE A 320 -0.79 -13.24 16.40
N GLU A 321 -1.44 -13.82 15.38
CA GLU A 321 -2.08 -15.15 15.46
C GLU A 321 -1.07 -16.27 15.79
N ALA A 322 0.15 -16.21 15.25
CA ALA A 322 1.22 -17.18 15.54
C ALA A 322 1.58 -17.26 17.04
N ASN A 323 1.37 -16.16 17.77
CA ASN A 323 1.61 -16.09 19.21
C ASN A 323 0.36 -16.44 20.05
N LYS A 324 -0.71 -16.95 19.44
CA LYS A 324 -1.97 -17.39 20.11
C LYS A 324 -2.47 -16.32 21.09
N PRO A 325 -2.86 -15.14 20.62
CA PRO A 325 -3.23 -14.03 21.47
C PRO A 325 -4.43 -14.38 22.35
N LYS A 326 -4.43 -13.88 23.59
CA LYS A 326 -5.61 -13.97 24.48
C LYS A 326 -6.68 -12.96 24.10
N SER A 327 -6.28 -11.82 23.55
CA SER A 327 -7.15 -10.77 23.09
C SER A 327 -7.57 -11.00 21.63
N PRO A 328 -8.74 -10.56 21.21
CA PRO A 328 -9.18 -10.67 19.82
C PRO A 328 -8.23 -9.99 18.84
N ASN A 329 -7.98 -10.68 17.74
CA ASN A 329 -7.21 -10.18 16.60
C ASN A 329 -8.03 -10.40 15.33
N LEU A 330 -8.41 -9.32 14.66
CA LEU A 330 -9.26 -9.31 13.48
C LEU A 330 -8.46 -8.87 12.27
N LEU A 331 -8.74 -9.48 11.11
CA LEU A 331 -8.27 -9.03 9.80
C LEU A 331 -9.45 -8.49 8.99
N VAL A 332 -9.32 -7.28 8.45
CA VAL A 332 -10.30 -6.71 7.51
C VAL A 332 -9.58 -6.38 6.21
N MET A 333 -9.97 -7.04 5.11
CA MET A 333 -9.41 -6.78 3.78
C MET A 333 -10.52 -6.42 2.82
N GLY A 334 -10.44 -5.21 2.24
CA GLY A 334 -11.43 -4.72 1.28
C GLY A 334 -10.85 -4.47 -0.12
N PRO A 335 -11.68 -4.11 -1.10
CA PRO A 335 -11.26 -3.91 -2.48
C PRO A 335 -10.69 -2.49 -2.68
N TRP A 336 -9.74 -2.12 -1.88
CA TRP A 336 -9.25 -0.74 -1.76
C TRP A 336 -7.79 -0.60 -2.20
N ILE A 337 -7.46 0.58 -2.69
CA ILE A 337 -6.08 1.09 -2.74
C ILE A 337 -5.73 1.71 -1.39
N HIS A 338 -4.47 2.09 -1.21
CA HIS A 338 -3.91 2.62 0.03
C HIS A 338 -4.79 3.71 0.68
N GLY A 339 -5.35 3.42 1.86
CA GLY A 339 -6.11 4.34 2.70
C GLY A 339 -7.52 4.71 2.22
N THR A 340 -8.04 4.14 1.12
CA THR A 340 -9.37 4.57 0.61
C THR A 340 -10.55 4.07 1.43
N TRP A 341 -10.37 3.11 2.31
CA TRP A 341 -11.40 2.70 3.29
C TRP A 341 -11.78 3.81 4.28
N SER A 342 -10.91 4.79 4.50
CA SER A 342 -11.17 5.92 5.40
C SER A 342 -11.89 7.09 4.74
N ARG A 343 -12.16 7.02 3.41
CA ARG A 343 -12.71 8.12 2.63
C ARG A 343 -13.55 7.63 1.46
N GLY A 344 -14.44 8.49 0.96
CA GLY A 344 -15.29 8.16 -0.19
C GLY A 344 -16.33 7.08 0.12
N THR A 345 -16.90 6.51 -0.93
CA THR A 345 -17.90 5.44 -0.82
C THR A 345 -17.30 4.05 -0.93
N GLY A 346 -16.22 3.88 -1.71
CA GLY A 346 -15.63 2.57 -2.04
C GLY A 346 -16.51 1.74 -2.97
N GLU A 347 -17.39 2.35 -3.77
CA GLU A 347 -18.33 1.67 -4.65
C GLU A 347 -17.66 1.13 -5.93
N SER A 348 -16.53 1.71 -6.27
CA SER A 348 -15.74 1.32 -7.44
C SER A 348 -14.26 1.62 -7.25
N LEU A 349 -13.42 1.00 -8.09
CA LEU A 349 -12.00 1.29 -8.22
C LEU A 349 -11.65 1.32 -9.72
N GLY A 350 -11.32 2.51 -10.24
CA GLY A 350 -11.11 2.69 -11.67
C GLY A 350 -12.31 2.16 -12.48
N ASN A 351 -12.03 1.26 -13.41
CA ASN A 351 -13.06 0.66 -14.27
C ASN A 351 -13.86 -0.48 -13.59
N ILE A 352 -13.52 -0.85 -12.36
CA ILE A 352 -14.13 -1.97 -11.65
C ILE A 352 -15.22 -1.48 -10.71
N ARG A 353 -16.43 -2.02 -10.84
CA ARG A 353 -17.58 -1.74 -9.99
C ARG A 353 -17.77 -2.84 -8.96
N PHE A 354 -17.93 -2.47 -7.68
CA PHE A 354 -18.13 -3.44 -6.58
C PHE A 354 -19.61 -3.60 -6.18
N GLY A 355 -20.50 -2.75 -6.68
CA GLY A 355 -21.95 -2.86 -6.42
C GLY A 355 -22.38 -2.51 -5.01
N SER A 356 -21.46 -2.18 -4.10
CA SER A 356 -21.74 -1.78 -2.73
C SER A 356 -20.76 -0.71 -2.24
N LYS A 357 -21.18 0.11 -1.28
CA LYS A 357 -20.37 1.21 -0.70
C LYS A 357 -19.40 0.67 0.34
N THR A 358 -18.38 -0.04 -0.10
CA THR A 358 -17.48 -0.84 0.74
C THR A 358 -16.77 -0.04 1.82
N SER A 359 -16.32 1.20 1.54
CA SER A 359 -15.67 2.07 2.54
C SER A 359 -16.65 2.59 3.58
N GLN A 360 -17.87 2.97 3.18
CA GLN A 360 -18.88 3.41 4.13
C GLN A 360 -19.36 2.26 5.04
N PHE A 361 -19.53 1.06 4.47
CA PHE A 361 -19.84 -0.13 5.24
C PHE A 361 -18.76 -0.42 6.28
N TYR A 362 -17.47 -0.40 5.88
CA TYR A 362 -16.38 -0.58 6.82
C TYR A 362 -16.42 0.42 7.97
N GLN A 363 -16.52 1.73 7.66
CA GLN A 363 -16.49 2.79 8.68
C GLN A 363 -17.66 2.69 9.67
N LYS A 364 -18.85 2.34 9.18
CA LYS A 364 -20.09 2.34 9.98
C LYS A 364 -20.33 1.01 10.69
N ASP A 365 -20.13 -0.10 9.98
CA ASP A 365 -20.60 -1.41 10.41
C ASP A 365 -19.47 -2.32 10.94
N ILE A 366 -18.18 -1.92 10.75
CA ILE A 366 -17.01 -2.66 11.26
C ILE A 366 -16.18 -1.79 12.21
N GLU A 367 -15.63 -0.66 11.73
CA GLU A 367 -14.65 0.13 12.47
C GLU A 367 -15.22 0.77 13.74
N LEU A 368 -16.30 1.54 13.60
CA LEU A 368 -16.92 2.19 14.75
C LEU A 368 -17.45 1.16 15.78
N PRO A 369 -18.18 0.09 15.38
CA PRO A 369 -18.60 -0.96 16.31
C PRO A 369 -17.46 -1.67 17.03
N PHE A 370 -16.32 -1.91 16.36
CA PHE A 370 -15.13 -2.47 16.99
C PHE A 370 -14.65 -1.59 18.15
N PHE A 371 -14.40 -0.31 17.90
CA PHE A 371 -13.94 0.58 18.95
C PHE A 371 -14.98 0.83 20.04
N ASN A 372 -16.26 0.94 19.70
CA ASN A 372 -17.34 1.08 20.68
C ASN A 372 -17.40 -0.11 21.63
N HIS A 373 -17.19 -1.33 21.12
CA HIS A 373 -17.20 -2.53 21.94
C HIS A 373 -16.14 -2.51 23.05
N TYR A 374 -14.93 -2.05 22.75
CA TYR A 374 -13.81 -2.08 23.71
C TYR A 374 -13.67 -0.79 24.53
N LEU A 375 -14.12 0.35 24.00
CA LEU A 375 -13.87 1.66 24.59
C LEU A 375 -15.09 2.25 25.31
N LYS A 376 -16.30 1.79 25.00
CA LYS A 376 -17.53 2.23 25.64
C LYS A 376 -18.22 1.05 26.34
N GLU A 377 -19.10 1.36 27.25
CA GLU A 377 -20.01 0.37 27.82
C GLU A 377 -21.20 0.21 26.87
N GLY A 378 -21.47 -1.01 26.38
CA GLY A 378 -22.55 -1.22 25.43
C GLY A 378 -22.67 -2.65 24.91
N LYS A 379 -23.60 -2.86 23.96
CA LYS A 379 -23.90 -4.17 23.38
C LYS A 379 -22.67 -4.78 22.71
N HIS A 380 -22.40 -6.04 23.03
CA HIS A 380 -21.33 -6.82 22.42
C HIS A 380 -21.64 -7.10 20.96
N HIS A 381 -20.83 -6.55 20.04
CA HIS A 381 -20.77 -6.98 18.65
C HIS A 381 -19.70 -8.07 18.53
N GLN A 382 -20.14 -9.29 18.27
CA GLN A 382 -19.20 -10.37 17.96
C GLN A 382 -18.78 -10.20 16.50
N LEU A 383 -17.56 -9.68 16.29
CA LEU A 383 -16.94 -9.60 14.97
C LEU A 383 -16.25 -10.93 14.64
N PRO A 384 -16.24 -11.37 13.37
CA PRO A 384 -15.49 -12.55 12.95
C PRO A 384 -14.00 -12.30 13.04
N LYS A 385 -13.17 -13.35 13.06
CA LYS A 385 -11.71 -13.20 13.05
C LYS A 385 -11.16 -12.63 11.73
N ALA A 386 -11.87 -12.85 10.62
CA ALA A 386 -11.52 -12.23 9.35
C ALA A 386 -12.79 -11.78 8.61
N TYR A 387 -12.77 -10.54 8.15
CA TYR A 387 -13.81 -9.89 7.37
C TYR A 387 -13.21 -9.54 6.01
N ILE A 388 -13.49 -10.35 5.00
CA ILE A 388 -12.76 -10.34 3.73
C ILE A 388 -13.70 -10.02 2.58
N PHE A 389 -13.37 -9.02 1.77
CA PHE A 389 -14.08 -8.78 0.53
C PHE A 389 -13.51 -9.68 -0.57
N GLU A 390 -14.33 -10.59 -1.09
CA GLU A 390 -14.03 -11.46 -2.21
C GLU A 390 -14.28 -10.70 -3.51
N THR A 391 -13.21 -10.26 -4.17
CA THR A 391 -13.30 -9.60 -5.47
C THR A 391 -13.75 -10.58 -6.55
N GLY A 392 -14.30 -10.09 -7.66
CA GLY A 392 -14.96 -10.94 -8.66
C GLY A 392 -16.40 -11.31 -8.24
N ALA A 393 -16.61 -11.93 -7.09
CA ALA A 393 -17.94 -12.08 -6.48
C ALA A 393 -18.51 -10.76 -5.97
N ASN A 394 -17.64 -9.86 -5.53
CA ASN A 394 -17.95 -8.56 -4.95
C ASN A 394 -18.81 -8.66 -3.68
N GLU A 395 -18.43 -9.57 -2.79
CA GLU A 395 -19.15 -9.88 -1.56
C GLU A 395 -18.23 -9.90 -0.33
N TRP A 396 -18.76 -9.47 0.81
CA TRP A 396 -18.09 -9.62 2.09
C TRP A 396 -18.26 -11.04 2.63
N ARG A 397 -17.14 -11.68 2.97
CA ARG A 397 -17.09 -13.00 3.61
C ARG A 397 -16.61 -12.89 5.04
N LYS A 398 -17.11 -13.75 5.91
CA LYS A 398 -16.72 -13.87 7.32
C LYS A 398 -16.06 -15.21 7.54
N TYR A 399 -14.88 -15.20 8.17
CA TYR A 399 -14.14 -16.42 8.46
C TYR A 399 -13.68 -16.43 9.92
N ASP A 400 -13.56 -17.64 10.48
CA ASP A 400 -13.03 -17.87 11.83
C ASP A 400 -11.50 -17.79 11.89
N GLN A 401 -10.84 -17.77 10.75
CA GLN A 401 -9.40 -17.56 10.58
C GLN A 401 -9.10 -17.14 9.15
N TRP A 402 -7.90 -16.58 8.94
CA TRP A 402 -7.35 -16.34 7.61
C TRP A 402 -5.97 -17.00 7.47
N PRO A 403 -5.65 -17.69 6.34
CA PRO A 403 -6.60 -18.11 5.29
C PRO A 403 -7.69 -19.07 5.79
N PRO A 404 -8.83 -19.22 5.04
CA PRO A 404 -9.90 -20.15 5.41
C PRO A 404 -9.42 -21.61 5.43
N LYS A 405 -10.04 -22.43 6.30
CA LYS A 405 -9.67 -23.85 6.44
C LYS A 405 -10.05 -24.68 5.22
N ASN A 406 -11.15 -24.34 4.56
CA ASN A 406 -11.69 -25.06 3.40
C ASN A 406 -11.00 -24.64 2.09
N THR A 407 -9.68 -24.50 2.11
CA THR A 407 -8.88 -24.22 0.92
C THR A 407 -7.81 -25.29 0.73
N VAL A 408 -7.58 -25.67 -0.52
CA VAL A 408 -6.49 -26.57 -0.91
C VAL A 408 -5.49 -25.85 -1.81
N GLU A 409 -4.22 -26.18 -1.68
CA GLU A 409 -3.19 -25.69 -2.60
C GLU A 409 -3.33 -26.38 -3.94
N LYS A 410 -3.48 -25.60 -5.02
CA LYS A 410 -3.44 -26.07 -6.41
C LYS A 410 -2.35 -25.32 -7.16
N LYS A 411 -1.81 -25.95 -8.22
CA LYS A 411 -0.74 -25.42 -9.05
C LYS A 411 -1.25 -25.13 -10.44
N LEU A 412 -1.07 -23.89 -10.90
CA LEU A 412 -1.33 -23.47 -12.27
C LEU A 412 -0.04 -23.66 -13.07
N TYR A 413 0.08 -24.78 -13.80
CA TYR A 413 1.27 -25.14 -14.57
C TYR A 413 1.34 -24.39 -15.89
N PHE A 414 2.55 -23.95 -16.24
CA PHE A 414 2.84 -23.37 -17.55
C PHE A 414 3.13 -24.49 -18.56
N HIS A 415 2.45 -24.47 -19.71
CA HIS A 415 2.60 -25.49 -20.73
C HIS A 415 3.43 -25.00 -21.92
N PRO A 416 4.09 -25.93 -22.67
CA PRO A 416 4.92 -25.60 -23.84
C PRO A 416 4.18 -24.90 -24.98
N ASP A 417 2.87 -25.03 -25.06
CA ASP A 417 2.01 -24.39 -26.06
C ASP A 417 1.48 -23.00 -25.62
N GLY A 418 1.93 -22.52 -24.44
CA GLY A 418 1.46 -21.25 -23.86
C GLY A 418 0.15 -21.36 -23.08
N THR A 419 -0.41 -22.56 -22.93
CA THR A 419 -1.60 -22.76 -22.11
C THR A 419 -1.27 -22.82 -20.61
N LEU A 420 -2.29 -22.61 -19.77
CA LEU A 420 -2.23 -22.66 -18.31
C LEU A 420 -3.29 -23.61 -17.78
N SER A 421 -2.94 -24.56 -16.92
CA SER A 421 -3.93 -25.45 -16.31
C SER A 421 -3.53 -25.96 -14.93
N PHE A 422 -4.49 -26.50 -14.18
CA PHE A 422 -4.23 -27.16 -12.89
C PHE A 422 -3.66 -28.58 -13.03
N SER A 423 -3.56 -29.10 -14.23
CA SER A 423 -3.00 -30.42 -14.51
C SER A 423 -1.57 -30.30 -15.01
N PRO A 424 -0.61 -31.07 -14.48
CA PRO A 424 0.74 -31.06 -15.00
C PRO A 424 0.79 -31.65 -16.42
N THR A 425 1.73 -31.20 -17.25
CA THR A 425 1.97 -31.83 -18.56
C THR A 425 2.46 -33.26 -18.39
N MET A 426 1.96 -34.18 -19.21
CA MET A 426 2.41 -35.61 -19.22
C MET A 426 3.93 -35.73 -19.42
N SER A 427 4.55 -34.79 -20.13
CA SER A 427 6.01 -34.73 -20.35
C SER A 427 6.82 -34.44 -19.10
N ILE A 428 6.19 -33.97 -18.02
CA ILE A 428 6.87 -33.71 -16.72
C ILE A 428 7.44 -35.01 -16.13
N MET A 429 6.87 -36.17 -16.47
CA MET A 429 7.23 -37.45 -15.89
C MET A 429 8.22 -38.29 -16.73
N GLN A 430 8.64 -37.83 -17.90
CA GLN A 430 9.56 -38.62 -18.75
C GLN A 430 11.02 -38.28 -18.43
N VAL A 431 11.72 -39.24 -17.84
CA VAL A 431 13.19 -39.14 -17.62
C VAL A 431 13.91 -39.15 -18.97
N GLY A 432 14.75 -38.16 -19.23
CA GLY A 432 15.56 -38.06 -20.45
C GLY A 432 15.03 -37.12 -21.55
N VAL A 433 13.84 -36.55 -21.39
CA VAL A 433 13.33 -35.48 -22.27
C VAL A 433 13.99 -34.16 -21.94
N LYS A 434 14.52 -33.45 -22.94
CA LYS A 434 15.02 -32.08 -22.74
C LYS A 434 13.89 -31.16 -22.28
N PRO A 435 14.08 -30.32 -21.24
CA PRO A 435 13.03 -29.43 -20.77
C PRO A 435 12.62 -28.45 -21.87
N SER A 436 11.33 -28.28 -22.09
CA SER A 436 10.82 -27.18 -22.93
C SER A 436 10.87 -25.87 -22.17
N PHE A 437 11.07 -24.79 -22.88
CA PHE A 437 11.09 -23.44 -22.30
C PHE A 437 10.54 -22.42 -23.29
N HIS A 438 10.07 -21.29 -22.78
CA HIS A 438 9.89 -20.04 -23.53
C HIS A 438 11.00 -19.06 -23.15
N GLU A 439 11.45 -18.27 -24.12
CA GLU A 439 12.52 -17.32 -23.89
C GLU A 439 12.16 -15.92 -24.39
N TYR A 440 12.75 -14.91 -23.75
CA TYR A 440 12.67 -13.52 -24.15
C TYR A 440 13.96 -12.79 -23.82
N ILE A 441 14.18 -11.64 -24.48
CA ILE A 441 15.32 -10.77 -24.21
C ILE A 441 14.87 -9.66 -23.28
N SER A 442 15.49 -9.56 -22.09
CA SER A 442 15.36 -8.42 -21.19
C SER A 442 16.42 -7.38 -21.53
N ASP A 443 15.96 -6.17 -21.91
CA ASP A 443 16.83 -5.04 -22.27
C ASP A 443 16.64 -3.90 -21.26
N PRO A 444 17.61 -3.61 -20.37
CA PRO A 444 17.53 -2.51 -19.43
C PRO A 444 17.41 -1.11 -20.08
N ALA A 445 17.73 -0.98 -21.38
CA ALA A 445 17.52 0.26 -22.13
C ALA A 445 16.07 0.46 -22.60
N LYS A 446 15.26 -0.62 -22.60
CA LYS A 446 13.86 -0.64 -23.03
C LYS A 446 13.00 -1.46 -22.07
N PRO A 447 13.01 -1.16 -20.75
CA PRO A 447 12.28 -1.97 -19.78
C PRO A 447 10.78 -1.96 -20.04
N VAL A 448 10.07 -3.01 -19.59
CA VAL A 448 8.60 -3.05 -19.64
C VAL A 448 8.04 -1.97 -18.71
N PRO A 449 7.17 -1.08 -19.20
CA PRO A 449 6.55 -0.05 -18.36
C PRO A 449 5.60 -0.69 -17.33
N TYR A 450 5.47 -0.06 -16.16
CA TYR A 450 4.59 -0.55 -15.11
C TYR A 450 3.10 -0.19 -15.35
N THR A 451 2.83 0.79 -16.17
CA THR A 451 1.50 1.32 -16.51
C THR A 451 1.46 1.76 -17.97
N SER A 452 0.28 1.78 -18.55
CA SER A 452 0.03 2.37 -19.87
C SER A 452 -0.03 3.91 -19.84
N GLU A 453 -0.15 4.51 -18.66
CA GLU A 453 -0.37 5.94 -18.47
C GLU A 453 0.92 6.74 -18.41
N VAL A 454 0.92 7.91 -19.06
CA VAL A 454 2.01 8.89 -18.91
C VAL A 454 1.77 9.72 -17.66
N ARG A 455 2.67 9.59 -16.68
CA ARG A 455 2.59 10.32 -15.40
C ARG A 455 3.96 10.51 -14.77
N ILE A 456 4.08 11.50 -13.91
CA ILE A 456 5.35 11.81 -13.25
C ILE A 456 5.43 11.26 -11.81
N ILE A 457 4.30 11.07 -11.15
CA ILE A 457 4.21 10.52 -9.79
C ILE A 457 3.52 9.17 -9.87
N ARG A 458 3.96 8.19 -9.04
CA ARG A 458 3.34 6.87 -8.95
C ARG A 458 1.83 7.00 -8.70
N GLY A 459 1.04 6.42 -9.58
CA GLY A 459 -0.38 6.19 -9.36
C GLY A 459 -0.63 4.82 -8.74
N SER A 460 -1.88 4.57 -8.39
CA SER A 460 -2.36 3.25 -7.98
C SER A 460 -2.95 2.44 -9.13
N ASP A 461 -3.10 3.07 -10.31
CA ASP A 461 -3.88 2.50 -11.43
C ASP A 461 -3.30 1.20 -11.96
N PHE A 462 -1.98 1.01 -11.88
CA PHE A 462 -1.32 -0.23 -12.31
C PHE A 462 -1.86 -1.48 -11.57
N MET A 463 -2.47 -1.29 -10.38
CA MET A 463 -3.09 -2.38 -9.61
C MET A 463 -4.44 -2.84 -10.17
N TYR A 464 -5.09 -2.03 -11.02
CA TYR A 464 -6.43 -2.31 -11.52
C TYR A 464 -6.66 -1.89 -12.98
N GLU A 465 -5.61 -1.41 -13.68
CA GLU A 465 -5.69 -1.12 -15.11
C GLU A 465 -5.64 -2.38 -15.96
N ASP A 466 -6.06 -2.24 -17.22
CA ASP A 466 -6.05 -3.29 -18.21
C ASP A 466 -4.63 -3.71 -18.59
N GLN A 467 -4.24 -4.94 -18.32
CA GLN A 467 -2.90 -5.46 -18.55
C GLN A 467 -2.60 -5.84 -20.02
N ARG A 468 -3.54 -5.61 -20.97
CA ARG A 468 -3.33 -5.86 -22.40
C ARG A 468 -2.14 -5.12 -23.00
N PHE A 469 -1.80 -3.93 -22.46
CA PHE A 469 -0.64 -3.15 -22.92
C PHE A 469 0.69 -3.92 -22.75
N ALA A 470 0.80 -4.73 -21.69
CA ALA A 470 1.97 -5.54 -21.42
C ALA A 470 1.90 -6.88 -22.16
N ALA A 471 0.71 -7.50 -22.23
CA ALA A 471 0.51 -8.82 -22.85
C ALA A 471 0.93 -8.90 -24.33
N SER A 472 0.90 -7.79 -25.05
CA SER A 472 1.25 -7.73 -26.48
C SER A 472 2.76 -7.55 -26.74
N ARG A 473 3.58 -7.42 -25.71
CA ARG A 473 5.02 -7.16 -25.85
C ARG A 473 5.82 -8.45 -26.06
N PRO A 474 6.90 -8.42 -26.88
CA PRO A 474 7.74 -9.60 -27.12
C PRO A 474 8.63 -9.98 -25.92
N ASP A 475 8.76 -9.09 -24.92
CA ASP A 475 9.53 -9.28 -23.68
C ASP A 475 8.64 -9.60 -22.46
N VAL A 476 7.39 -10.03 -22.75
CA VAL A 476 6.40 -10.53 -21.77
C VAL A 476 5.89 -11.89 -22.24
N LEU A 477 6.09 -12.93 -21.43
CA LEU A 477 5.48 -14.24 -21.69
C LEU A 477 4.07 -14.27 -21.11
N VAL A 478 3.15 -14.87 -21.85
CA VAL A 478 1.75 -15.01 -21.48
C VAL A 478 1.37 -16.48 -21.48
N TYR A 479 0.74 -16.92 -20.38
CA TYR A 479 0.14 -18.24 -20.23
C TYR A 479 -1.34 -18.05 -19.89
N GLU A 480 -2.24 -18.68 -20.63
CA GLU A 480 -3.68 -18.46 -20.50
C GLU A 480 -4.44 -19.80 -20.41
N SER A 481 -5.38 -19.89 -19.47
CA SER A 481 -6.22 -21.08 -19.35
C SER A 481 -7.26 -21.14 -20.47
N GLU A 482 -7.85 -22.33 -20.67
CA GLU A 482 -9.12 -22.43 -21.35
C GLU A 482 -10.19 -21.58 -20.64
N VAL A 483 -11.29 -21.30 -21.34
CA VAL A 483 -12.45 -20.63 -20.76
C VAL A 483 -13.00 -21.46 -19.60
N LEU A 484 -13.14 -20.84 -18.42
CA LEU A 484 -13.63 -21.52 -17.23
C LEU A 484 -15.07 -21.98 -17.40
N THR A 485 -15.33 -23.25 -17.13
CA THR A 485 -16.67 -23.87 -17.17
C THR A 485 -17.43 -23.71 -15.85
N GLU A 486 -16.73 -23.36 -14.77
CA GLU A 486 -17.24 -23.09 -13.43
C GLU A 486 -16.43 -21.98 -12.76
N ASP A 487 -16.95 -21.42 -11.67
CA ASP A 487 -16.23 -20.42 -10.88
C ASP A 487 -15.02 -21.06 -10.18
N VAL A 488 -13.89 -20.34 -10.16
CA VAL A 488 -12.70 -20.70 -9.39
C VAL A 488 -12.44 -19.62 -8.37
N THR A 489 -12.58 -19.92 -7.08
CA THR A 489 -12.34 -18.95 -6.00
C THR A 489 -11.00 -19.23 -5.33
N ILE A 490 -10.11 -18.23 -5.31
CA ILE A 490 -8.87 -18.28 -4.55
C ILE A 490 -9.03 -17.49 -3.25
N SER A 491 -8.52 -18.02 -2.12
CA SER A 491 -8.58 -17.37 -0.80
C SER A 491 -7.35 -17.77 0.02
N GLY A 492 -6.37 -16.89 0.08
CA GLY A 492 -5.10 -17.08 0.80
C GLY A 492 -3.89 -16.89 -0.09
N ASN A 493 -2.79 -17.52 0.27
CA ASN A 493 -1.49 -17.32 -0.33
C ASN A 493 -1.43 -17.65 -1.81
N VAL A 494 -0.76 -16.77 -2.56
CA VAL A 494 -0.34 -16.94 -3.95
C VAL A 494 1.18 -16.91 -4.00
N PHE A 495 1.82 -17.80 -4.70
CA PHE A 495 3.27 -17.81 -4.87
C PHE A 495 3.68 -18.25 -6.28
N ALA A 496 4.79 -17.72 -6.76
CA ALA A 496 5.42 -18.18 -8.00
C ALA A 496 6.53 -19.20 -7.68
N ASP A 497 6.63 -20.23 -8.49
CA ASP A 497 7.67 -21.25 -8.41
C ASP A 497 8.20 -21.48 -9.83
N LEU A 498 9.24 -20.74 -10.18
CA LEU A 498 9.77 -20.67 -11.53
C LEU A 498 11.08 -21.45 -11.64
N PHE A 499 11.19 -22.28 -12.65
CA PHE A 499 12.46 -22.83 -13.10
C PHE A 499 12.94 -21.99 -14.27
N VAL A 500 14.09 -21.37 -14.11
CA VAL A 500 14.58 -20.32 -15.03
C VAL A 500 16.05 -20.50 -15.36
N SER A 501 16.49 -19.95 -16.49
CA SER A 501 17.91 -19.68 -16.74
C SER A 501 18.08 -18.28 -17.34
N THR A 502 19.26 -17.71 -17.20
CA THR A 502 19.64 -16.43 -17.76
C THR A 502 21.03 -16.51 -18.36
N THR A 503 21.31 -15.73 -19.39
CA THR A 503 22.70 -15.52 -19.90
C THR A 503 23.48 -14.53 -19.04
N GLY A 504 22.82 -13.84 -18.11
CA GLY A 504 23.43 -12.94 -17.13
C GLY A 504 23.81 -13.65 -15.81
N THR A 505 24.15 -12.85 -14.80
CA THR A 505 24.46 -13.35 -13.45
C THR A 505 23.50 -12.83 -12.39
N ASP A 506 22.48 -12.05 -12.78
CA ASP A 506 21.30 -11.66 -11.99
C ASP A 506 20.12 -11.39 -12.95
N ALA A 507 18.92 -11.37 -12.42
CA ALA A 507 17.70 -11.05 -13.16
C ALA A 507 16.59 -10.63 -12.18
N ASP A 508 15.58 -9.93 -12.66
CA ASP A 508 14.30 -9.80 -11.97
C ASP A 508 13.24 -10.65 -12.67
N PHE A 509 12.35 -11.28 -11.89
CA PHE A 509 11.18 -11.97 -12.40
C PHE A 509 9.93 -11.34 -11.79
N VAL A 510 9.12 -10.73 -12.65
CA VAL A 510 7.81 -10.18 -12.31
C VAL A 510 6.75 -11.15 -12.78
N VAL A 511 5.90 -11.61 -11.86
CA VAL A 511 4.79 -12.51 -12.16
C VAL A 511 3.48 -11.81 -11.86
N LYS A 512 2.53 -11.86 -12.79
CA LYS A 512 1.19 -11.29 -12.65
C LYS A 512 0.15 -12.38 -12.83
N LEU A 513 -0.74 -12.53 -11.85
CA LEU A 513 -1.96 -13.35 -11.94
C LEU A 513 -3.12 -12.43 -12.33
N ILE A 514 -3.83 -12.77 -13.40
CA ILE A 514 -4.77 -11.88 -14.08
C ILE A 514 -6.08 -12.60 -14.32
N ASP A 515 -7.20 -11.91 -14.10
CA ASP A 515 -8.54 -12.31 -14.48
C ASP A 515 -8.89 -11.72 -15.86
N VAL A 516 -9.06 -12.57 -16.87
CA VAL A 516 -9.41 -12.15 -18.23
C VAL A 516 -10.92 -12.25 -18.42
N TYR A 517 -11.55 -11.12 -18.63
CA TYR A 517 -13.00 -11.03 -18.81
C TYR A 517 -13.45 -11.63 -20.16
N PRO A 518 -14.68 -12.16 -20.26
CA PRO A 518 -15.25 -12.62 -21.53
C PRO A 518 -15.22 -11.52 -22.60
N GLY A 519 -15.12 -11.90 -23.88
CA GLY A 519 -15.08 -10.94 -24.98
C GLY A 519 -16.36 -10.08 -25.13
N ASP A 520 -17.46 -10.57 -24.60
CA ASP A 520 -18.79 -9.91 -24.58
C ASP A 520 -19.13 -9.28 -23.23
N ALA A 521 -18.16 -9.11 -22.32
CA ALA A 521 -18.39 -8.47 -21.03
C ALA A 521 -19.02 -7.09 -21.19
N PRO A 522 -20.05 -6.75 -20.37
CA PRO A 522 -20.74 -5.45 -20.46
C PRO A 522 -19.79 -4.26 -20.26
N ASN A 523 -19.98 -3.18 -21.04
CA ASN A 523 -19.23 -1.94 -20.89
C ASN A 523 -19.86 -1.08 -19.78
N ASP A 524 -19.69 -1.47 -18.53
CA ASP A 524 -20.30 -0.84 -17.35
C ASP A 524 -19.28 -0.08 -16.47
N SER A 525 -18.15 0.32 -17.05
CA SER A 525 -17.14 1.09 -16.32
C SER A 525 -17.75 2.34 -15.65
N PRO A 526 -17.55 2.53 -14.34
CA PRO A 526 -18.11 3.67 -13.62
C PRO A 526 -17.42 5.00 -13.92
N VAL A 527 -16.19 4.97 -14.44
CA VAL A 527 -15.36 6.16 -14.68
C VAL A 527 -15.16 6.48 -16.15
N ASN A 528 -15.29 5.50 -17.02
CA ASN A 528 -15.10 5.65 -18.46
C ASN A 528 -16.16 4.87 -19.24
N PRO A 529 -17.30 5.48 -19.62
CA PRO A 529 -18.38 4.80 -20.36
C PRO A 529 -17.96 4.25 -21.72
N THR A 530 -16.84 4.71 -22.29
CA THR A 530 -16.32 4.23 -23.58
C THR A 530 -15.34 3.06 -23.43
N MET A 531 -14.95 2.71 -22.18
CA MET A 531 -14.05 1.60 -21.91
C MET A 531 -14.66 0.27 -22.39
N LYS A 532 -13.89 -0.46 -23.17
CA LYS A 532 -14.25 -1.81 -23.59
C LYS A 532 -13.84 -2.81 -22.55
N MET A 533 -14.83 -3.35 -21.83
CA MET A 533 -14.61 -4.37 -20.80
C MET A 533 -14.46 -5.77 -21.37
N GLY A 534 -14.89 -6.00 -22.62
CA GLY A 534 -14.64 -7.28 -23.31
C GLY A 534 -13.14 -7.57 -23.44
N GLY A 535 -12.71 -8.72 -22.89
CA GLY A 535 -11.31 -9.12 -22.84
C GLY A 535 -10.44 -8.30 -21.89
N PHE A 536 -11.03 -7.53 -20.96
CA PHE A 536 -10.30 -6.76 -19.93
C PHE A 536 -9.44 -7.69 -19.07
N GLN A 537 -8.20 -7.32 -18.84
CA GLN A 537 -7.22 -8.11 -18.09
C GLN A 537 -6.99 -7.46 -16.72
N LEU A 538 -7.78 -7.88 -15.72
CA LEU A 538 -7.70 -7.35 -14.36
C LEU A 538 -6.55 -8.02 -13.59
N LEU A 539 -5.61 -7.22 -13.09
CA LEU A 539 -4.57 -7.71 -12.20
C LEU A 539 -5.18 -8.16 -10.86
N VAL A 540 -5.08 -9.46 -10.56
CA VAL A 540 -5.47 -10.02 -9.26
C VAL A 540 -4.32 -9.93 -8.28
N ARG A 541 -3.10 -10.31 -8.72
CA ARG A 541 -1.85 -10.23 -7.94
C ARG A 541 -0.67 -10.02 -8.87
N GLY A 542 0.25 -9.16 -8.49
CA GLY A 542 1.50 -8.98 -9.19
C GLY A 542 2.62 -8.79 -8.19
N GLU A 543 3.76 -9.48 -8.41
CA GLU A 543 4.91 -9.37 -7.52
C GLU A 543 6.21 -9.58 -8.28
N VAL A 544 7.32 -9.10 -7.72
CA VAL A 544 8.66 -9.20 -8.28
C VAL A 544 9.60 -9.93 -7.34
N MET A 545 10.56 -10.67 -7.90
CA MET A 545 11.68 -11.26 -7.18
C MET A 545 12.98 -10.92 -7.88
N ARG A 546 13.94 -10.35 -7.14
CA ARG A 546 15.32 -10.18 -7.61
C ARG A 546 16.10 -11.45 -7.38
N ALA A 547 16.49 -12.11 -8.47
CA ALA A 547 16.94 -13.50 -8.45
C ALA A 547 18.23 -13.75 -7.64
N LYS A 548 19.10 -12.75 -7.47
CA LYS A 548 20.26 -12.91 -6.57
C LYS A 548 19.87 -13.25 -5.13
N PHE A 549 18.63 -12.92 -4.71
CA PHE A 549 18.10 -13.22 -3.39
C PHE A 549 17.30 -14.54 -3.30
N ARG A 550 17.18 -15.30 -4.39
CA ARG A 550 16.36 -16.53 -4.48
C ARG A 550 16.61 -17.57 -3.38
N LYS A 551 17.82 -17.60 -2.80
CA LYS A 551 18.19 -18.53 -1.73
C LYS A 551 18.27 -17.85 -0.36
N SER A 552 18.64 -16.57 -0.32
CA SER A 552 18.80 -15.83 0.92
C SER A 552 18.76 -14.32 0.68
N PHE A 553 17.95 -13.61 1.44
CA PHE A 553 17.91 -12.15 1.42
C PHE A 553 19.13 -11.49 2.09
N SER A 554 19.77 -12.17 3.03
CA SER A 554 20.96 -11.68 3.74
C SER A 554 22.28 -12.06 3.05
N LYS A 555 22.26 -13.10 2.21
CA LYS A 555 23.46 -13.61 1.53
C LYS A 555 23.12 -13.89 0.05
N PRO A 556 23.05 -12.84 -0.77
CA PRO A 556 22.73 -13.00 -2.18
C PRO A 556 23.85 -13.78 -2.92
N GLU A 557 23.44 -14.55 -3.92
CA GLU A 557 24.35 -15.33 -4.76
C GLU A 557 24.10 -15.04 -6.25
N PRO A 558 25.16 -15.01 -7.09
CA PRO A 558 24.97 -14.87 -8.52
C PRO A 558 24.18 -16.05 -9.10
N MET A 559 23.45 -15.81 -10.17
CA MET A 559 22.96 -16.87 -11.05
C MET A 559 24.14 -17.39 -11.88
N VAL A 560 24.08 -18.68 -12.19
CA VAL A 560 25.05 -19.30 -13.10
C VAL A 560 24.51 -19.20 -14.54
N PRO A 561 25.21 -18.51 -15.46
CA PRO A 561 24.74 -18.35 -16.82
C PRO A 561 24.33 -19.69 -17.46
N ASP A 562 23.17 -19.67 -18.14
CA ASP A 562 22.55 -20.81 -18.84
C ASP A 562 22.19 -22.04 -17.97
N SER A 563 22.44 -22.00 -16.66
CA SER A 563 22.03 -23.07 -15.73
C SER A 563 20.58 -22.91 -15.31
N ILE A 564 19.86 -24.02 -15.21
CA ILE A 564 18.48 -24.03 -14.68
C ILE A 564 18.55 -23.84 -13.16
N GLU A 565 17.89 -22.80 -12.68
CA GLU A 565 17.77 -22.50 -11.26
C GLU A 565 16.31 -22.31 -10.86
N ASN A 566 15.99 -22.60 -9.60
CA ASN A 566 14.67 -22.37 -9.06
C ASN A 566 14.59 -20.98 -8.43
N VAL A 567 13.55 -20.23 -8.79
CA VAL A 567 13.19 -18.92 -8.22
C VAL A 567 11.77 -19.01 -7.68
N ARG A 568 11.66 -19.17 -6.36
CA ARG A 568 10.38 -19.25 -5.66
C ARG A 568 10.18 -18.03 -4.76
N PHE A 569 9.00 -17.41 -4.82
CA PHE A 569 8.68 -16.24 -4.00
C PHE A 569 7.19 -16.09 -3.72
N ASP A 570 6.90 -15.46 -2.58
CA ASP A 570 5.56 -15.10 -2.13
C ASP A 570 5.03 -13.94 -3.00
N MET A 571 3.83 -14.10 -3.57
CA MET A 571 3.10 -13.06 -4.27
C MET A 571 2.03 -12.43 -3.38
N GLN A 572 2.03 -12.74 -2.09
CA GLN A 572 1.07 -12.34 -1.08
C GLN A 572 -0.32 -13.01 -1.26
N ASP A 573 -1.24 -12.72 -0.34
CA ASP A 573 -2.56 -13.34 -0.36
C ASP A 573 -3.50 -12.66 -1.36
N ALA A 574 -4.51 -13.39 -1.79
CA ALA A 574 -5.63 -12.87 -2.56
C ALA A 574 -6.95 -13.48 -2.09
N ALA A 575 -8.05 -12.76 -2.29
CA ALA A 575 -9.41 -13.27 -2.22
C ALA A 575 -10.14 -12.84 -3.49
N HIS A 576 -10.22 -13.75 -4.46
CA HIS A 576 -10.76 -13.44 -5.77
C HIS A 576 -11.49 -14.62 -6.38
N ARG A 577 -12.62 -14.35 -7.04
CA ARG A 577 -13.39 -15.31 -7.81
C ARG A 577 -13.22 -15.06 -9.30
N PHE A 578 -12.52 -15.95 -9.98
CA PHE A 578 -12.58 -16.06 -11.43
C PHE A 578 -13.92 -16.69 -11.79
N LYS A 579 -14.75 -15.97 -12.52
CA LYS A 579 -16.09 -16.43 -12.86
C LYS A 579 -16.08 -17.40 -14.03
N LYS A 580 -17.10 -18.27 -14.10
CA LYS A 580 -17.41 -19.03 -15.31
C LYS A 580 -17.45 -18.09 -16.52
N GLY A 581 -16.86 -18.50 -17.64
CA GLY A 581 -16.71 -17.71 -18.86
C GLY A 581 -15.47 -16.81 -18.90
N HIS A 582 -14.79 -16.58 -17.77
CA HIS A 582 -13.51 -15.91 -17.71
C HIS A 582 -12.36 -16.88 -18.02
N LYS A 583 -11.14 -16.33 -18.12
CA LYS A 583 -9.91 -17.13 -18.16
C LYS A 583 -8.95 -16.67 -17.07
N ILE A 584 -8.09 -17.57 -16.62
CA ILE A 584 -6.96 -17.25 -15.76
C ILE A 584 -5.75 -17.02 -16.65
N MET A 585 -5.03 -15.91 -16.46
CA MET A 585 -3.81 -15.60 -17.18
C MET A 585 -2.66 -15.38 -16.21
N VAL A 586 -1.46 -15.79 -16.60
CA VAL A 586 -0.21 -15.42 -15.93
C VAL A 586 0.69 -14.74 -16.96
N GLN A 587 1.21 -13.56 -16.58
CA GLN A 587 2.27 -12.88 -17.32
C GLN A 587 3.59 -13.02 -16.55
N VAL A 588 4.70 -13.26 -17.27
CA VAL A 588 6.07 -13.27 -16.73
C VAL A 588 6.93 -12.31 -17.54
N GLN A 589 7.61 -11.39 -16.84
CA GLN A 589 8.48 -10.37 -17.42
C GLN A 589 9.66 -10.07 -16.49
N SER A 590 10.68 -9.34 -16.93
CA SER A 590 11.89 -9.04 -16.13
C SER A 590 12.11 -7.57 -15.83
N SER A 591 11.09 -6.76 -15.96
CA SER A 591 11.10 -5.37 -15.52
C SER A 591 9.69 -4.85 -15.31
N TRP A 592 9.55 -3.89 -14.40
CA TRP A 592 8.27 -3.21 -14.08
C TRP A 592 8.58 -1.73 -13.83
N PHE A 593 9.11 -1.09 -14.86
CA PHE A 593 9.78 0.20 -14.76
C PHE A 593 8.82 1.39 -14.96
N PRO A 594 9.01 2.51 -14.25
CA PRO A 594 9.95 2.77 -13.17
C PRO A 594 9.39 2.48 -11.76
N LEU A 595 8.30 1.72 -11.63
CA LEU A 595 7.82 1.26 -10.31
C LEU A 595 8.96 0.59 -9.56
N VAL A 596 9.58 -0.40 -10.23
CA VAL A 596 10.79 -1.11 -9.79
C VAL A 596 11.99 -0.57 -10.57
N ASP A 597 13.15 -0.50 -9.94
CA ASP A 597 14.41 -0.12 -10.58
C ASP A 597 14.82 -1.14 -11.66
N ARG A 598 15.75 -0.74 -12.55
CA ARG A 598 16.26 -1.63 -13.59
C ARG A 598 17.30 -2.58 -13.01
N ASN A 599 17.16 -3.88 -13.25
CA ASN A 599 18.22 -4.84 -12.97
C ASN A 599 19.34 -4.73 -14.03
N PRO A 600 20.64 -4.64 -13.64
CA PRO A 600 21.76 -4.66 -14.56
C PRO A 600 21.94 -5.98 -15.33
N GLN A 601 21.24 -7.06 -14.99
CA GLN A 601 21.41 -8.45 -15.46
C GLN A 601 22.79 -9.01 -15.08
N LYS A 602 23.42 -8.40 -14.08
CA LYS A 602 24.75 -8.70 -13.59
C LYS A 602 24.77 -8.65 -12.08
N PHE A 603 25.39 -9.62 -11.45
CA PHE A 603 25.56 -9.65 -10.00
C PHE A 603 26.47 -8.53 -9.52
N VAL A 604 25.87 -7.43 -9.12
CA VAL A 604 26.55 -6.23 -8.58
C VAL A 604 25.73 -5.64 -7.46
N ASN A 605 26.34 -4.77 -6.66
CA ASN A 605 25.58 -3.90 -5.74
C ASN A 605 24.82 -2.86 -6.58
N ILE A 606 23.49 -2.96 -6.58
CA ILE A 606 22.61 -2.15 -7.43
C ILE A 606 22.73 -0.64 -7.10
N TYR A 607 22.99 -0.28 -5.85
CA TYR A 607 23.11 1.11 -5.41
C TYR A 607 24.44 1.76 -5.80
N LYS A 608 25.44 0.94 -6.15
CA LYS A 608 26.77 1.36 -6.61
C LYS A 608 26.99 1.14 -8.10
N ALA A 609 26.04 0.47 -8.78
CA ALA A 609 26.12 0.17 -10.20
C ALA A 609 26.29 1.43 -11.05
N SER A 610 26.96 1.30 -12.17
CA SER A 610 27.16 2.34 -13.19
C SER A 610 26.50 1.92 -14.50
N GLU A 611 26.35 2.84 -15.47
CA GLU A 611 25.69 2.54 -16.76
C GLU A 611 26.34 1.36 -17.52
N LYS A 612 27.67 1.16 -17.40
CA LYS A 612 28.38 0.04 -18.02
C LYS A 612 28.10 -1.34 -17.40
N ASP A 613 27.41 -1.39 -16.26
CA ASP A 613 27.04 -2.65 -15.63
C ASP A 613 25.74 -3.20 -16.20
N PHE A 614 24.95 -2.35 -16.88
CA PHE A 614 23.67 -2.74 -17.48
C PHE A 614 23.90 -3.42 -18.83
N GLN A 615 23.38 -4.63 -18.97
CA GLN A 615 23.51 -5.44 -20.18
C GLN A 615 22.20 -6.14 -20.51
N LYS A 616 22.00 -6.48 -21.78
CA LYS A 616 20.92 -7.37 -22.21
C LYS A 616 21.20 -8.79 -21.73
N ALA A 617 20.13 -9.51 -21.39
CA ALA A 617 20.20 -10.93 -21.12
C ALA A 617 19.00 -11.66 -21.72
N THR A 618 19.20 -12.90 -22.13
CA THR A 618 18.13 -13.81 -22.50
C THR A 618 17.71 -14.60 -21.28
N HIS A 619 16.40 -14.59 -20.99
CA HIS A 619 15.80 -15.36 -19.91
C HIS A 619 14.94 -16.47 -20.47
N ARG A 620 15.00 -17.65 -19.86
CA ARG A 620 14.18 -18.81 -20.20
C ARG A 620 13.33 -19.20 -19.01
N ILE A 621 12.04 -19.47 -19.27
CA ILE A 621 11.08 -20.00 -18.31
C ILE A 621 10.75 -21.42 -18.75
N TYR A 622 11.08 -22.40 -17.92
CA TYR A 622 10.92 -23.82 -18.23
C TYR A 622 9.49 -24.28 -17.95
N THR A 623 8.90 -24.99 -18.91
CA THR A 623 7.48 -25.35 -18.93
C THR A 623 7.23 -26.86 -18.87
N SER A 624 8.27 -27.70 -18.87
CA SER A 624 8.12 -29.15 -18.85
C SER A 624 9.28 -29.85 -18.14
N GLY A 625 9.12 -31.17 -17.95
CA GLY A 625 10.08 -32.00 -17.21
C GLY A 625 9.91 -31.87 -15.68
N MET A 626 10.94 -32.27 -14.93
CA MET A 626 10.95 -32.10 -13.44
C MET A 626 11.01 -30.63 -13.01
N ASN A 627 11.20 -29.74 -13.96
CA ASN A 627 11.43 -28.30 -13.77
C ASN A 627 10.31 -27.47 -14.41
N GLY A 628 9.07 -27.94 -14.43
CA GLY A 628 7.93 -27.15 -14.92
C GLY A 628 7.55 -26.03 -13.97
N SER A 629 7.57 -24.78 -14.47
CA SER A 629 7.17 -23.61 -13.70
C SER A 629 5.66 -23.57 -13.46
N TYR A 630 5.25 -22.97 -12.34
CA TYR A 630 3.84 -22.81 -11.98
C TYR A 630 3.59 -21.63 -11.03
N VAL A 631 2.35 -21.21 -10.95
CA VAL A 631 1.85 -20.35 -9.86
C VAL A 631 1.02 -21.21 -8.91
N GLY A 632 1.37 -21.22 -7.64
CA GLY A 632 0.60 -21.89 -6.59
C GLY A 632 -0.48 -20.96 -6.02
N VAL A 633 -1.69 -21.48 -5.85
CA VAL A 633 -2.85 -20.75 -5.32
C VAL A 633 -3.62 -21.60 -4.33
N ARG A 634 -4.27 -20.98 -3.35
CA ARG A 634 -5.21 -21.67 -2.46
C ARG A 634 -6.62 -21.54 -3.00
N VAL A 635 -7.20 -22.65 -3.46
CA VAL A 635 -8.55 -22.72 -4.04
C VAL A 635 -9.54 -23.15 -2.96
N VAL A 636 -10.69 -22.47 -2.88
CA VAL A 636 -11.80 -22.83 -2.00
C VAL A 636 -12.48 -24.10 -2.54
N GLU A 637 -12.72 -25.10 -1.66
CA GLU A 637 -13.46 -26.32 -1.97
C GLU A 637 -14.96 -26.18 -1.72
#